data_040f7bedcf61ee8331999317995b2fa4
#
_entry.id   040f7bedcf61ee8331999317995b2fa4
#
_cell.length_a   1.000
_cell.length_b   1.000
_cell.length_c   1.000
_cell.angle_alpha   90.00
_cell.angle_beta   90.00
_cell.angle_gamma   90.00
#
_symmetry.space_group_name_H-M   'P 1'
#
loop_
_entity.id
_entity.type
_entity.pdbx_description
1 polymer ?
#
loop_
_entity_poly.entity_id
_entity_poly.type
_entity_poly.pdbx_seq_one_letter_code
_entity_poly.pdbx_strand_id
1 'polypeptide(L)'
;MINSIIEKYQFSKKQIEAVLTLLEEKNTVPFIARYRKEQTGGLDEVQIKQIDDEYQYMVNLQKRKEEVIKNIEQQGLLTEELKKDILKQNKLQRVEDLYRPFKQKKKTRATEAKRKELEPLAIWMKARKHEVSIEEKAQQFINEEVQSVEDAIKGAQDIIAEQISDNPKYRTKILKDMYHQGVLTTSKKKNAEDEKGIFEMYYAYSEPIKRIANHRVLAVNRGEKEKVLSVKFEFDTTSVEDFIARQEINHNNVNRSYILEAIKDSLKRLIVPSIEREIHADLTEKAENHAIDVFSENLRNLLLQPPMKGKQILGVDPAFRTGCKLAVINPFGTFIAKGVIYPHPPVSKKEAAEKDFVQMVKAYDVQLIAIGNGTASRETEQFVADLIKKHQLPVQFIIVNEAGASVYSASEIARDEFPDFQVEERSAVSIGRRVQDPLSELVKIDPKSIGVGQYQHDVNQKALENALTFVVETAVNQVGVDVNTASSSLLQYVSGLSSQIAKNIIAYREENGAIKHNKELSKIKRLGAKTFEQSIGFLRIVDGSEPLDNTSIHPESYKVTYQLLDKLGFGGNDLGSDALKAKLNSLDMDELAIELQVGVPTLEDIIKSLKAPNRDPRDEFDTPILKSDVLSIEDLKEGMKLSGTVRNVVDFGAFVDIGVKQDGLVHVSKLSKKFVKNPMDIVSVGDIVDVWVYSIDKNKDKVSLTMIDPHE
;
A
#
# COMPACT_ATOMS: atom_id res chain seq x y z
N MET A 1 -1.74 9.86 25.00
CA MET A 1 -1.78 8.85 23.92
C MET A 1 -3.21 8.64 23.41
N ILE A 2 -4.12 8.06 24.18
CA ILE A 2 -5.51 7.78 23.76
C ILE A 2 -6.25 9.01 23.20
N ASN A 3 -6.14 10.17 23.85
CA ASN A 3 -6.78 11.41 23.35
C ASN A 3 -6.32 11.82 21.94
N SER A 4 -5.07 11.57 21.59
CA SER A 4 -4.54 11.86 20.24
C SER A 4 -5.17 10.95 19.18
N ILE A 5 -5.43 9.68 19.50
CA ILE A 5 -6.13 8.73 18.63
C ILE A 5 -7.60 9.15 18.45
N ILE A 6 -8.25 9.58 19.53
CA ILE A 6 -9.63 10.11 19.49
C ILE A 6 -9.74 11.31 18.54
N GLU A 7 -8.83 12.29 18.68
CA GLU A 7 -8.82 13.50 17.86
C GLU A 7 -8.57 13.21 16.38
N LYS A 8 -7.75 12.20 16.08
CA LYS A 8 -7.36 11.88 14.71
C LYS A 8 -8.39 11.04 13.97
N TYR A 9 -8.98 10.03 14.63
CA TYR A 9 -9.81 9.00 14.00
C TYR A 9 -11.27 9.00 14.48
N GLN A 10 -11.62 9.79 15.48
CA GLN A 10 -12.97 9.91 16.05
C GLN A 10 -13.51 8.61 16.69
N PHE A 11 -12.64 7.67 17.05
CA PHE A 11 -13.03 6.50 17.84
C PHE A 11 -13.34 6.89 19.29
N SER A 12 -14.28 6.18 19.92
CA SER A 12 -14.56 6.38 21.33
C SER A 12 -13.41 5.85 22.20
N LYS A 13 -13.23 6.47 23.37
CA LYS A 13 -12.21 6.02 24.34
C LYS A 13 -12.38 4.53 24.69
N LYS A 14 -13.62 4.08 24.86
CA LYS A 14 -13.96 2.68 25.20
C LYS A 14 -13.50 1.71 24.09
N GLN A 15 -13.70 2.06 22.83
CA GLN A 15 -13.26 1.25 21.70
C GLN A 15 -11.74 1.11 21.67
N ILE A 16 -11.02 2.23 21.82
CA ILE A 16 -9.55 2.23 21.81
C ILE A 16 -9.01 1.37 22.96
N GLU A 17 -9.51 1.56 24.19
CA GLU A 17 -9.08 0.79 25.37
C GLU A 17 -9.35 -0.71 25.18
N ALA A 18 -10.52 -1.08 24.64
CA ALA A 18 -10.86 -2.47 24.37
C ALA A 18 -9.90 -3.10 23.33
N VAL A 19 -9.61 -2.39 22.23
CA VAL A 19 -8.66 -2.88 21.21
C VAL A 19 -7.28 -3.07 21.80
N LEU A 20 -6.76 -2.09 22.55
CA LEU A 20 -5.42 -2.18 23.14
C LEU A 20 -5.32 -3.34 24.13
N THR A 21 -6.33 -3.55 24.99
CA THR A 21 -6.40 -4.69 25.90
C THR A 21 -6.36 -6.01 25.15
N LEU A 22 -7.18 -6.15 24.12
CA LEU A 22 -7.21 -7.38 23.30
C LEU A 22 -5.89 -7.66 22.60
N LEU A 23 -5.19 -6.63 22.12
CA LEU A 23 -3.86 -6.77 21.50
C LEU A 23 -2.79 -7.15 22.54
N GLU A 24 -2.83 -6.58 23.76
CA GLU A 24 -1.96 -6.97 24.88
C GLU A 24 -2.16 -8.44 25.28
N GLU A 25 -3.39 -8.94 25.20
CA GLU A 25 -3.73 -10.37 25.37
C GLU A 25 -3.27 -11.25 24.21
N LYS A 26 -2.51 -10.69 23.25
CA LYS A 26 -1.99 -11.38 22.05
C LYS A 26 -3.06 -11.92 21.12
N ASN A 27 -4.21 -11.26 21.04
CA ASN A 27 -5.18 -11.52 20.00
C ASN A 27 -4.70 -10.88 18.68
N THR A 28 -4.95 -11.56 17.57
CA THR A 28 -4.64 -11.05 16.23
C THR A 28 -5.70 -10.08 15.74
N VAL A 29 -5.34 -9.17 14.84
CA VAL A 29 -6.28 -8.17 14.28
C VAL A 29 -7.49 -8.84 13.61
N PRO A 30 -7.35 -9.87 12.73
CA PRO A 30 -8.50 -10.54 12.14
C PRO A 30 -9.44 -11.18 13.18
N PHE A 31 -8.86 -11.80 14.21
CA PHE A 31 -9.65 -12.40 15.28
C PHE A 31 -10.46 -11.37 16.07
N ILE A 32 -9.85 -10.25 16.42
CA ILE A 32 -10.52 -9.14 17.14
C ILE A 32 -11.68 -8.61 16.28
N ALA A 33 -11.41 -8.28 15.03
CA ALA A 33 -12.41 -7.74 14.09
C ALA A 33 -13.61 -8.67 13.89
N ARG A 34 -13.36 -9.99 13.82
CA ARG A 34 -14.40 -10.96 13.54
C ARG A 34 -15.13 -11.43 14.80
N TYR A 35 -14.42 -11.79 15.86
CA TYR A 35 -14.96 -12.51 17.03
C TYR A 35 -15.01 -11.70 18.32
N ARG A 36 -14.63 -10.41 18.31
CA ARG A 36 -14.68 -9.51 19.48
C ARG A 36 -15.42 -8.20 19.18
N LYS A 37 -16.35 -8.23 18.22
CA LYS A 37 -17.15 -7.06 17.78
C LYS A 37 -17.87 -6.37 18.91
N GLU A 38 -18.43 -7.10 19.86
CA GLU A 38 -19.16 -6.56 21.00
C GLU A 38 -18.26 -5.71 21.91
N GLN A 39 -17.02 -6.13 22.09
CA GLN A 39 -16.04 -5.41 22.91
C GLN A 39 -15.52 -4.16 22.21
N THR A 40 -15.31 -4.24 20.90
CA THR A 40 -14.73 -3.15 20.07
C THR A 40 -15.78 -2.21 19.49
N GLY A 41 -17.08 -2.55 19.62
CA GLY A 41 -18.16 -1.78 18.98
C GLY A 41 -18.17 -1.89 17.47
N GLY A 42 -17.79 -3.05 16.93
CA GLY A 42 -17.87 -3.39 15.51
C GLY A 42 -16.75 -2.80 14.64
N LEU A 43 -15.59 -2.49 15.22
CA LEU A 43 -14.42 -2.03 14.44
C LEU A 43 -13.93 -3.13 13.50
N ASP A 44 -13.59 -2.74 12.26
CA ASP A 44 -13.00 -3.60 11.26
C ASP A 44 -11.47 -3.73 11.42
N GLU A 45 -10.86 -4.59 10.61
CA GLU A 45 -9.42 -4.87 10.64
C GLU A 45 -8.57 -3.61 10.40
N VAL A 46 -9.02 -2.75 9.49
CA VAL A 46 -8.30 -1.50 9.13
C VAL A 46 -8.34 -0.53 10.31
N GLN A 47 -9.51 -0.36 10.93
CA GLN A 47 -9.69 0.51 12.09
C GLN A 47 -8.89 0.04 13.31
N ILE A 48 -8.87 -1.28 13.57
CA ILE A 48 -8.08 -1.88 14.64
C ILE A 48 -6.58 -1.66 14.39
N LYS A 49 -6.13 -1.87 13.15
CA LYS A 49 -4.74 -1.62 12.75
C LYS A 49 -4.34 -0.16 12.89
N GLN A 50 -5.22 0.78 12.53
CA GLN A 50 -5.00 2.22 12.72
C GLN A 50 -4.80 2.58 14.21
N ILE A 51 -5.59 1.98 15.11
CA ILE A 51 -5.43 2.19 16.54
C ILE A 51 -4.07 1.67 17.02
N ASP A 52 -3.69 0.47 16.63
CA ASP A 52 -2.41 -0.14 17.00
C ASP A 52 -1.22 0.68 16.50
N ASP A 53 -1.18 1.01 15.20
CA ASP A 53 -0.09 1.76 14.59
C ASP A 53 0.09 3.15 15.22
N GLU A 54 -1.02 3.87 15.46
CA GLU A 54 -0.96 5.18 16.11
C GLU A 54 -0.51 5.06 17.58
N TYR A 55 -0.98 4.04 18.30
CA TYR A 55 -0.56 3.79 19.67
C TYR A 55 0.94 3.48 19.74
N GLN A 56 1.47 2.62 18.87
CA GLN A 56 2.90 2.32 18.80
C GLN A 56 3.73 3.56 18.44
N TYR A 57 3.24 4.40 17.52
CA TYR A 57 3.87 5.68 17.21
C TYR A 57 3.95 6.58 18.45
N MET A 58 2.86 6.71 19.21
CA MET A 58 2.82 7.52 20.42
C MET A 58 3.72 6.99 21.55
N VAL A 59 3.82 5.67 21.70
CA VAL A 59 4.75 5.03 22.64
C VAL A 59 6.20 5.36 22.27
N ASN A 60 6.56 5.27 20.99
CA ASN A 60 7.90 5.60 20.53
C ASN A 60 8.19 7.10 20.68
N LEU A 61 7.24 7.96 20.37
CA LEU A 61 7.33 9.39 20.57
C LEU A 61 7.55 9.74 22.05
N GLN A 62 6.82 9.09 22.95
CA GLN A 62 6.96 9.33 24.39
C GLN A 62 8.35 8.93 24.90
N LYS A 63 8.84 7.75 24.50
CA LYS A 63 10.22 7.32 24.83
C LYS A 63 11.23 8.36 24.33
N ARG A 64 11.06 8.87 23.12
CA ARG A 64 11.96 9.88 22.55
C ARG A 64 11.92 11.20 23.32
N LYS A 65 10.74 11.66 23.75
CA LYS A 65 10.61 12.84 24.62
C LYS A 65 11.37 12.68 25.94
N GLU A 66 11.24 11.51 26.57
CA GLU A 66 11.94 11.20 27.82
C GLU A 66 13.45 11.20 27.65
N GLU A 67 13.96 10.61 26.56
CA GLU A 67 15.40 10.65 26.23
C GLU A 67 15.89 12.08 26.02
N VAL A 68 15.13 12.90 25.27
CA VAL A 68 15.49 14.31 25.02
C VAL A 68 15.50 15.12 26.30
N ILE A 69 14.49 14.98 27.14
CA ILE A 69 14.42 15.65 28.46
C ILE A 69 15.61 15.27 29.31
N LYS A 70 15.91 13.97 29.41
CA LYS A 70 17.07 13.47 30.17
C LYS A 70 18.39 14.03 29.66
N ASN A 71 18.58 14.10 28.35
CA ASN A 71 19.80 14.61 27.75
C ASN A 71 19.98 16.13 28.02
N ILE A 72 18.90 16.93 28.01
CA ILE A 72 18.97 18.35 28.31
C ILE A 72 19.17 18.58 29.81
N GLU A 73 18.56 17.77 30.66
CA GLU A 73 18.74 17.81 32.11
C GLU A 73 20.18 17.51 32.54
N GLN A 74 20.81 16.50 31.91
CA GLN A 74 22.25 16.20 32.14
C GLN A 74 23.18 17.35 31.76
N GLN A 75 22.77 18.25 30.88
CA GLN A 75 23.50 19.47 30.52
C GLN A 75 23.22 20.64 31.48
N GLY A 76 22.29 20.47 32.45
CA GLY A 76 21.89 21.54 33.36
C GLY A 76 21.10 22.67 32.69
N LEU A 77 20.53 22.44 31.50
CA LEU A 77 19.86 23.44 30.68
C LEU A 77 18.35 23.26 30.60
N LEU A 78 17.77 22.27 31.29
CA LEU A 78 16.34 22.00 31.26
C LEU A 78 15.57 23.03 32.13
N THR A 79 14.64 23.72 31.49
CA THR A 79 13.68 24.60 32.19
C THR A 79 12.30 23.94 32.23
N GLU A 80 11.46 24.29 33.22
CA GLU A 80 10.09 23.76 33.32
C GLU A 80 9.23 24.14 32.11
N GLU A 81 9.45 25.30 31.51
CA GLU A 81 8.76 25.72 30.29
C GLU A 81 9.15 24.82 29.10
N LEU A 82 10.44 24.59 28.88
CA LEU A 82 10.94 23.72 27.81
C LEU A 82 10.44 22.28 27.97
N LYS A 83 10.44 21.77 29.21
CA LYS A 83 9.90 20.43 29.51
C LYS A 83 8.43 20.32 29.14
N LYS A 84 7.62 21.32 29.49
CA LYS A 84 6.19 21.37 29.10
C LYS A 84 6.04 21.43 27.57
N ASP A 85 6.84 22.23 26.90
CA ASP A 85 6.80 22.36 25.45
C ASP A 85 7.16 21.05 24.75
N ILE A 86 8.19 20.32 25.22
CA ILE A 86 8.55 19.00 24.68
C ILE A 86 7.42 17.99 24.89
N LEU A 87 6.87 17.93 26.10
CA LEU A 87 5.80 16.99 26.44
C LEU A 87 4.53 17.23 25.62
N LYS A 88 4.25 18.48 25.27
CA LYS A 88 3.06 18.87 24.48
C LYS A 88 3.13 18.47 23.00
N GLN A 89 4.32 18.19 22.46
CA GLN A 89 4.45 17.88 21.01
C GLN A 89 3.81 16.55 20.65
N ASN A 90 3.14 16.50 19.50
CA ASN A 90 2.50 15.29 18.95
C ASN A 90 3.28 14.73 17.71
N LYS A 91 4.36 15.40 17.29
CA LYS A 91 5.18 14.99 16.17
C LYS A 91 6.64 14.90 16.58
N LEU A 92 7.31 13.83 16.17
CA LEU A 92 8.73 13.58 16.46
C LEU A 92 9.60 14.74 15.99
N GLN A 93 9.36 15.26 14.78
CA GLN A 93 10.14 16.38 14.22
C GLN A 93 10.10 17.62 15.13
N ARG A 94 8.96 17.91 15.76
CA ARG A 94 8.85 19.04 16.68
C ARG A 94 9.63 18.84 17.97
N VAL A 95 9.71 17.60 18.45
CA VAL A 95 10.59 17.26 19.58
C VAL A 95 12.05 17.46 19.20
N GLU A 96 12.47 17.03 18.01
CA GLU A 96 13.82 17.20 17.50
C GLU A 96 14.18 18.69 17.29
N ASP A 97 13.23 19.51 16.82
CA ASP A 97 13.43 20.95 16.67
C ASP A 97 13.67 21.65 18.03
N LEU A 98 12.92 21.28 19.07
CA LEU A 98 13.13 21.78 20.44
C LEU A 98 14.46 21.28 21.05
N TYR A 99 14.89 20.07 20.71
CA TYR A 99 16.16 19.50 21.15
C TYR A 99 17.37 20.07 20.42
N ARG A 100 17.19 20.60 19.20
CA ARG A 100 18.27 21.05 18.31
C ARG A 100 19.30 21.99 18.96
N PRO A 101 18.93 23.02 19.77
CA PRO A 101 19.89 23.90 20.43
C PRO A 101 20.82 23.16 21.42
N PHE A 102 20.36 22.05 21.98
CA PHE A 102 21.04 21.26 23.03
C PHE A 102 21.79 20.06 22.48
N LYS A 103 21.58 19.74 21.18
CA LYS A 103 22.25 18.60 20.56
C LYS A 103 23.70 18.89 20.34
N GLN A 104 24.58 17.98 20.80
CA GLN A 104 26.03 18.09 20.53
C GLN A 104 26.25 18.13 19.00
N LYS A 105 26.74 19.27 18.52
CA LYS A 105 27.05 19.46 17.11
C LYS A 105 28.46 18.98 16.83
N LYS A 106 28.64 18.31 15.68
CA LYS A 106 29.94 18.09 15.09
C LYS A 106 30.53 19.45 14.67
N LYS A 107 31.82 19.49 14.39
CA LYS A 107 32.58 20.67 14.00
C LYS A 107 31.82 21.58 13.01
N THR A 108 31.33 22.73 13.48
CA THR A 108 30.67 23.77 12.66
C THR A 108 31.52 25.04 12.67
N ARG A 109 31.23 25.99 11.76
CA ARG A 109 31.90 27.30 11.79
C ARG A 109 31.72 28.01 13.14
N ALA A 110 30.51 27.95 13.68
CA ALA A 110 30.19 28.54 14.97
C ALA A 110 30.91 27.87 16.15
N THR A 111 31.00 26.51 16.14
CA THR A 111 31.76 25.80 17.20
C THR A 111 33.26 26.11 17.14
N GLU A 112 33.81 26.26 15.94
CA GLU A 112 35.20 26.73 15.77
C GLU A 112 35.38 28.15 16.24
N ALA A 113 34.44 29.04 15.91
CA ALA A 113 34.48 30.44 16.38
C ALA A 113 34.37 30.54 17.92
N LYS A 114 33.53 29.71 18.55
CA LYS A 114 33.43 29.59 20.01
C LYS A 114 34.73 29.08 20.63
N ARG A 115 35.35 28.04 20.02
CA ARG A 115 36.65 27.54 20.46
C ARG A 115 37.73 28.63 20.40
N LYS A 116 37.65 29.54 19.44
CA LYS A 116 38.50 30.71 19.30
C LYS A 116 38.09 31.90 20.22
N GLU A 117 37.21 31.65 21.19
CA GLU A 117 36.74 32.61 22.19
C GLU A 117 36.04 33.86 21.60
N LEU A 118 35.39 33.73 20.42
CA LEU A 118 34.69 34.83 19.76
C LEU A 118 33.23 35.03 20.23
N GLU A 119 32.72 34.22 21.13
CA GLU A 119 31.35 34.34 21.67
C GLU A 119 31.09 35.68 22.39
N PRO A 120 32.02 36.22 23.21
CA PRO A 120 31.84 37.53 23.81
C PRO A 120 31.70 38.65 22.75
N LEU A 121 32.40 38.55 21.59
CA LEU A 121 32.26 39.50 20.49
C LEU A 121 30.87 39.41 19.83
N ALA A 122 30.36 38.21 19.66
CA ALA A 122 29.01 37.99 19.13
C ALA A 122 27.94 38.59 20.05
N ILE A 123 28.06 38.38 21.37
CA ILE A 123 27.17 39.00 22.39
C ILE A 123 27.26 40.51 22.35
N TRP A 124 28.48 41.05 22.31
CA TRP A 124 28.70 42.48 22.22
C TRP A 124 28.08 43.07 20.95
N MET A 125 28.24 42.44 19.80
CA MET A 125 27.67 42.88 18.52
C MET A 125 26.14 43.03 18.59
N LYS A 126 25.45 42.21 19.36
CA LYS A 126 23.97 42.24 19.55
C LYS A 126 23.52 43.29 20.59
N ALA A 127 24.42 43.88 21.36
CA ALA A 127 24.04 44.84 22.40
C ALA A 127 23.53 46.17 21.80
N ARG A 128 22.81 46.95 22.61
CA ARG A 128 22.06 48.14 22.13
C ARG A 128 22.91 49.37 21.77
N LYS A 129 23.98 49.64 22.54
CA LYS A 129 24.83 50.84 22.38
C LYS A 129 26.28 50.46 22.56
N HIS A 130 27.13 51.06 21.78
CA HIS A 130 28.57 50.90 21.86
C HIS A 130 29.23 52.26 21.81
N GLU A 131 30.28 52.42 22.61
CA GLU A 131 31.12 53.62 22.63
C GLU A 131 32.27 53.51 21.63
N VAL A 132 32.60 52.29 21.19
CA VAL A 132 33.68 52.00 20.25
C VAL A 132 33.13 51.32 19.00
N SER A 133 33.87 51.41 17.89
CA SER A 133 33.49 50.72 16.65
C SER A 133 33.68 49.21 16.78
N ILE A 134 33.05 48.44 15.86
CA ILE A 134 33.18 46.99 15.85
C ILE A 134 34.61 46.55 15.51
N GLU A 135 35.28 47.31 14.67
CA GLU A 135 36.66 47.08 14.27
C GLU A 135 37.61 47.24 15.47
N GLU A 136 37.47 48.31 16.26
CA GLU A 136 38.23 48.51 17.50
C GLU A 136 37.93 47.39 18.52
N LYS A 137 36.68 46.96 18.64
CA LYS A 137 36.33 45.88 19.55
C LYS A 137 36.90 44.54 19.09
N ALA A 138 36.82 44.23 17.79
CA ALA A 138 37.33 43.01 17.21
C ALA A 138 38.85 42.88 17.29
N GLN A 139 39.57 43.99 17.29
CA GLN A 139 41.03 44.03 17.50
C GLN A 139 41.46 43.34 18.81
N GLN A 140 40.61 43.41 19.83
CA GLN A 140 40.88 42.77 21.14
C GLN A 140 40.85 41.22 21.10
N PHE A 141 40.35 40.65 20.03
CA PHE A 141 40.22 39.16 19.84
C PHE A 141 41.24 38.60 18.86
N ILE A 142 42.14 39.43 18.34
CA ILE A 142 43.24 38.98 17.46
C ILE A 142 44.24 38.18 18.29
N ASN A 143 44.55 36.99 17.84
CA ASN A 143 45.53 36.08 18.44
C ASN A 143 46.10 35.14 17.36
N GLU A 144 46.88 34.12 17.76
CA GLU A 144 47.50 33.18 16.82
C GLU A 144 46.47 32.41 15.94
N GLU A 145 45.25 32.22 16.42
CA GLU A 145 44.16 31.50 15.71
C GLU A 145 43.19 32.44 14.99
N VAL A 146 43.17 33.77 15.32
CA VAL A 146 42.34 34.82 14.73
C VAL A 146 43.25 35.86 14.18
N GLN A 147 43.55 35.82 12.89
CA GLN A 147 44.63 36.58 12.28
C GLN A 147 44.25 38.00 11.86
N SER A 148 42.96 38.29 11.73
CA SER A 148 42.46 39.60 11.29
C SER A 148 41.19 40.04 12.02
N VAL A 149 40.89 41.32 11.95
CA VAL A 149 39.64 41.93 12.42
C VAL A 149 38.44 41.31 11.68
N GLU A 150 38.60 41.10 10.39
CA GLU A 150 37.58 40.50 9.53
C GLU A 150 37.29 39.08 9.97
N ASP A 151 38.31 38.30 10.33
CA ASP A 151 38.12 36.89 10.82
C ASP A 151 37.40 36.88 12.17
N ALA A 152 37.69 37.81 13.06
CA ALA A 152 37.00 37.96 14.33
C ALA A 152 35.51 38.30 14.14
N ILE A 153 35.22 39.30 13.29
CA ILE A 153 33.85 39.72 12.99
C ILE A 153 33.08 38.57 12.33
N LYS A 154 33.69 37.88 11.35
CA LYS A 154 33.06 36.78 10.67
C LYS A 154 32.79 35.59 11.60
N GLY A 155 33.71 35.29 12.49
CA GLY A 155 33.48 34.27 13.53
C GLY A 155 32.31 34.61 14.46
N ALA A 156 32.20 35.87 14.87
CA ALA A 156 31.07 36.38 15.65
C ALA A 156 29.74 36.29 14.86
N GLN A 157 29.75 36.64 13.57
CA GLN A 157 28.61 36.48 12.68
C GLN A 157 28.20 34.99 12.50
N ASP A 158 29.15 34.07 12.37
CA ASP A 158 28.87 32.62 12.29
C ASP A 158 28.19 32.11 13.56
N ILE A 159 28.57 32.59 14.75
CA ILE A 159 27.89 32.25 16.00
C ILE A 159 26.48 32.81 16.02
N ILE A 160 26.25 34.05 15.63
CA ILE A 160 24.92 34.68 15.55
C ILE A 160 24.05 33.90 14.54
N ALA A 161 24.59 33.60 13.37
CA ALA A 161 23.87 32.84 12.34
C ALA A 161 23.41 31.46 12.83
N GLU A 162 24.25 30.76 13.60
CA GLU A 162 23.88 29.47 14.17
C GLU A 162 22.81 29.61 15.27
N GLN A 163 22.91 30.59 16.16
CA GLN A 163 21.90 30.88 17.18
C GLN A 163 20.52 31.16 16.54
N ILE A 164 20.48 31.93 15.47
CA ILE A 164 19.26 32.20 14.70
C ILE A 164 18.71 30.92 14.11
N SER A 165 19.59 30.08 13.54
CA SER A 165 19.16 28.80 12.90
C SER A 165 18.61 27.79 13.88
N ASP A 166 19.02 27.85 15.14
CA ASP A 166 18.58 26.96 16.20
C ASP A 166 17.28 27.41 16.87
N ASN A 167 16.80 28.62 16.57
CA ASN A 167 15.59 29.15 17.18
C ASN A 167 14.34 28.46 16.59
N PRO A 168 13.58 27.67 17.42
CA PRO A 168 12.42 26.94 16.93
C PRO A 168 11.30 27.84 16.39
N LYS A 169 11.15 29.04 16.92
CA LYS A 169 10.11 30.00 16.47
C LYS A 169 10.36 30.44 15.02
N TYR A 170 11.62 30.74 14.67
CA TYR A 170 11.98 31.13 13.30
C TYR A 170 11.79 29.97 12.34
N ARG A 171 12.26 28.79 12.71
CA ARG A 171 12.08 27.59 11.90
C ARG A 171 10.61 27.28 11.64
N THR A 172 9.77 27.31 12.68
CA THR A 172 8.33 27.04 12.54
C THR A 172 7.65 28.03 11.60
N LYS A 173 7.99 29.34 11.72
CA LYS A 173 7.45 30.37 10.83
C LYS A 173 7.89 30.12 9.38
N ILE A 174 9.19 29.93 9.14
CA ILE A 174 9.75 29.75 7.81
C ILE A 174 9.17 28.48 7.15
N LEU A 175 9.07 27.38 7.89
CA LEU A 175 8.45 26.15 7.40
C LEU A 175 7.00 26.40 6.95
N LYS A 176 6.22 27.10 7.77
CA LYS A 176 4.83 27.44 7.44
C LYS A 176 4.75 28.34 6.21
N ASP A 177 5.55 29.38 6.14
CA ASP A 177 5.54 30.33 5.03
C ASP A 177 5.99 29.65 3.73
N MET A 178 7.06 28.87 3.77
CA MET A 178 7.57 28.12 2.62
C MET A 178 6.59 27.06 2.13
N TYR A 179 5.90 26.34 3.02
CA TYR A 179 4.85 25.41 2.63
C TYR A 179 3.68 26.08 1.90
N HIS A 180 3.31 27.32 2.32
CA HIS A 180 2.17 28.03 1.75
C HIS A 180 2.50 28.84 0.50
N GLN A 181 3.70 29.40 0.39
CA GLN A 181 4.11 30.35 -0.65
C GLN A 181 5.20 29.79 -1.56
N GLY A 182 5.91 28.75 -1.12
CA GLY A 182 6.99 28.15 -1.87
C GLY A 182 6.50 27.37 -3.09
N VAL A 183 7.40 27.22 -4.04
CA VAL A 183 7.17 26.54 -5.32
C VAL A 183 8.25 25.49 -5.50
N LEU A 184 7.83 24.25 -5.83
CA LEU A 184 8.74 23.21 -6.28
C LEU A 184 9.00 23.42 -7.76
N THR A 185 10.27 23.50 -8.14
CA THR A 185 10.72 23.63 -9.52
C THR A 185 11.64 22.49 -9.90
N THR A 186 11.53 21.99 -11.13
CA THR A 186 12.43 20.97 -11.66
C THR A 186 13.05 21.41 -12.98
N SER A 187 14.25 20.93 -13.25
CA SER A 187 14.94 21.14 -14.51
C SER A 187 15.73 19.91 -14.94
N LYS A 188 15.86 19.69 -16.25
CA LYS A 188 16.72 18.62 -16.76
C LYS A 188 18.19 18.93 -16.47
N LYS A 189 18.95 17.98 -15.94
CA LYS A 189 20.40 18.13 -15.74
C LYS A 189 21.12 18.14 -17.11
N LYS A 190 22.16 18.94 -17.22
CA LYS A 190 22.88 19.20 -18.51
C LYS A 190 23.33 17.94 -19.25
N ASN A 191 23.72 16.88 -18.52
CA ASN A 191 24.27 15.65 -19.09
C ASN A 191 23.34 14.46 -18.83
N ALA A 192 22.05 14.68 -18.62
CA ALA A 192 21.11 13.61 -18.35
C ALA A 192 20.67 12.92 -19.64
N GLU A 193 20.75 11.59 -19.64
CA GLU A 193 20.21 10.73 -20.68
C GLU A 193 18.77 10.34 -20.34
N ASP A 194 17.84 10.68 -21.20
CA ASP A 194 16.45 10.25 -21.17
C ASP A 194 15.97 10.06 -22.60
N GLU A 195 16.48 8.98 -23.24
CA GLU A 195 16.22 8.67 -24.64
C GLU A 195 14.71 8.47 -24.93
N LYS A 196 13.97 7.96 -23.95
CA LYS A 196 12.54 7.68 -24.06
C LYS A 196 11.66 8.90 -23.69
N GLY A 197 12.24 9.99 -23.21
CA GLY A 197 11.50 11.17 -22.77
C GLY A 197 10.55 10.92 -21.61
N ILE A 198 10.88 9.96 -20.71
CA ILE A 198 10.01 9.57 -19.59
C ILE A 198 9.72 10.77 -18.67
N PHE A 199 10.71 11.64 -18.50
CA PHE A 199 10.61 12.81 -17.62
C PHE A 199 10.41 14.13 -18.38
N GLU A 200 10.07 14.09 -19.67
CA GLU A 200 9.94 15.29 -20.52
C GLU A 200 9.02 16.34 -19.91
N MET A 201 7.90 15.91 -19.33
CA MET A 201 6.92 16.76 -18.64
C MET A 201 7.54 17.57 -17.48
N TYR A 202 8.63 17.08 -16.89
CA TYR A 202 9.29 17.67 -15.73
C TYR A 202 10.60 18.40 -16.07
N TYR A 203 10.97 18.59 -17.36
CA TYR A 203 12.21 19.26 -17.73
C TYR A 203 12.22 20.77 -17.42
N ALA A 204 11.05 21.39 -17.36
CA ALA A 204 10.85 22.78 -16.96
C ALA A 204 9.51 22.89 -16.22
N TYR A 205 9.42 22.23 -15.09
CA TYR A 205 8.17 22.12 -14.32
C TYR A 205 8.22 23.02 -13.09
N SER A 206 7.05 23.57 -12.72
CA SER A 206 6.88 24.45 -11.57
C SER A 206 5.48 24.29 -11.00
N GLU A 207 5.37 24.01 -9.70
CA GLU A 207 4.08 23.88 -9.02
C GLU A 207 4.18 24.36 -7.55
N PRO A 208 3.15 25.07 -7.02
CA PRO A 208 3.10 25.45 -5.61
C PRO A 208 3.14 24.21 -4.69
N ILE A 209 4.01 24.23 -3.68
CA ILE A 209 4.21 23.12 -2.73
C ILE A 209 2.87 22.63 -2.15
N LYS A 210 1.99 23.56 -1.76
CA LYS A 210 0.69 23.26 -1.16
C LYS A 210 -0.24 22.45 -2.06
N ARG A 211 -0.07 22.48 -3.38
CA ARG A 211 -0.99 21.94 -4.38
C ARG A 211 -0.44 20.74 -5.13
N ILE A 212 0.84 20.42 -4.97
CA ILE A 212 1.48 19.34 -5.73
C ILE A 212 0.78 18.00 -5.45
N ALA A 213 0.43 17.29 -6.52
CA ALA A 213 -0.20 15.99 -6.41
C ALA A 213 0.82 14.89 -6.04
N ASN A 214 0.37 13.88 -5.27
CA ASN A 214 1.23 12.82 -4.74
C ASN A 214 2.00 12.08 -5.85
N HIS A 215 1.34 11.69 -6.95
CA HIS A 215 1.98 11.00 -8.06
C HIS A 215 3.09 11.83 -8.74
N ARG A 216 2.97 13.16 -8.74
CA ARG A 216 4.00 14.07 -9.28
C ARG A 216 5.22 14.12 -8.36
N VAL A 217 5.00 14.11 -7.05
CA VAL A 217 6.10 14.02 -6.07
C VAL A 217 6.90 12.73 -6.32
N LEU A 218 6.24 11.57 -6.49
CA LEU A 218 6.90 10.30 -6.77
C LEU A 218 7.64 10.31 -8.12
N ALA A 219 7.03 10.90 -9.16
CA ALA A 219 7.66 11.03 -10.48
C ALA A 219 8.93 11.91 -10.41
N VAL A 220 8.85 13.05 -9.72
CA VAL A 220 9.97 13.97 -9.52
C VAL A 220 11.09 13.30 -8.72
N ASN A 221 10.75 12.59 -7.64
CA ASN A 221 11.71 11.85 -6.82
C ASN A 221 12.43 10.76 -7.62
N ARG A 222 11.71 10.01 -8.49
CA ARG A 222 12.30 9.05 -9.40
C ARG A 222 13.27 9.71 -10.36
N GLY A 223 12.88 10.82 -11.00
CA GLY A 223 13.72 11.58 -11.91
C GLY A 223 14.98 12.15 -11.25
N GLU A 224 14.89 12.56 -9.99
CA GLU A 224 16.04 12.99 -9.19
C GLU A 224 16.98 11.83 -8.85
N LYS A 225 16.42 10.70 -8.41
CA LYS A 225 17.15 9.45 -8.11
C LYS A 225 17.88 8.89 -9.34
N GLU A 226 17.25 8.93 -10.49
CA GLU A 226 17.84 8.54 -11.79
C GLU A 226 18.80 9.59 -12.36
N LYS A 227 19.01 10.70 -11.64
CA LYS A 227 19.90 11.81 -12.02
C LYS A 227 19.50 12.53 -13.30
N VAL A 228 18.26 12.40 -13.73
CA VAL A 228 17.70 13.12 -14.87
C VAL A 228 17.26 14.52 -14.48
N LEU A 229 16.59 14.66 -13.35
CA LEU A 229 16.06 15.93 -12.86
C LEU A 229 16.92 16.54 -11.74
N SER A 230 16.91 17.87 -11.71
CA SER A 230 17.35 18.68 -10.56
C SER A 230 16.10 19.30 -9.93
N VAL A 231 15.92 19.09 -8.63
CA VAL A 231 14.77 19.58 -7.87
C VAL A 231 15.21 20.74 -6.99
N LYS A 232 14.40 21.80 -6.95
CA LYS A 232 14.64 22.99 -6.11
C LYS A 232 13.32 23.47 -5.52
N PHE A 233 13.44 24.12 -4.38
CA PHE A 233 12.33 24.83 -3.74
C PHE A 233 12.61 26.33 -3.82
N GLU A 234 11.75 27.05 -4.50
CA GLU A 234 11.87 28.51 -4.62
C GLU A 234 10.97 29.18 -3.57
N PHE A 235 11.57 30.05 -2.78
CA PHE A 235 10.88 30.76 -1.70
C PHE A 235 11.51 32.15 -1.51
N ASP A 236 10.70 33.20 -1.47
CA ASP A 236 11.17 34.57 -1.17
C ASP A 236 11.39 34.72 0.34
N THR A 237 12.65 34.93 0.72
CA THR A 237 13.07 35.11 2.12
C THR A 237 12.92 36.52 2.65
N THR A 238 12.57 37.51 1.84
CA THR A 238 12.56 38.93 2.21
C THR A 238 11.69 39.21 3.43
N SER A 239 10.47 38.70 3.44
CA SER A 239 9.54 38.87 4.56
C SER A 239 10.02 38.23 5.85
N VAL A 240 10.76 37.13 5.73
CA VAL A 240 11.32 36.37 6.86
C VAL A 240 12.59 37.08 7.38
N GLU A 241 13.42 37.60 6.50
CA GLU A 241 14.59 38.44 6.88
C GLU A 241 14.15 39.62 7.72
N ASP A 242 13.12 40.33 7.27
CA ASP A 242 12.55 41.48 8.01
C ASP A 242 11.96 41.06 9.36
N PHE A 243 11.27 39.89 9.40
CA PHE A 243 10.72 39.39 10.64
C PHE A 243 11.83 39.06 11.66
N ILE A 244 12.88 38.36 11.25
CA ILE A 244 14.00 38.01 12.13
C ILE A 244 14.75 39.26 12.54
N ALA A 245 15.00 40.21 11.61
CA ALA A 245 15.67 41.47 11.90
C ALA A 245 14.95 42.27 12.98
N ARG A 246 13.60 42.32 12.96
CA ARG A 246 12.81 43.01 14.02
C ARG A 246 12.94 42.36 15.40
N GLN A 247 13.22 41.04 15.47
CA GLN A 247 13.40 40.35 16.73
C GLN A 247 14.84 40.42 17.26
N GLU A 248 15.84 40.35 16.37
CA GLU A 248 17.26 40.24 16.72
C GLU A 248 17.96 41.57 16.81
N ILE A 249 17.49 42.60 16.09
CA ILE A 249 18.15 43.89 15.99
C ILE A 249 17.37 44.95 16.76
N ASN A 250 17.99 45.51 17.80
CA ASN A 250 17.45 46.65 18.50
C ASN A 250 17.51 47.93 17.62
N HIS A 251 16.53 48.83 17.75
CA HIS A 251 16.40 50.03 16.93
C HIS A 251 17.64 50.91 16.86
N ASN A 252 18.45 50.96 17.92
CA ASN A 252 19.63 51.79 18.04
C ASN A 252 20.94 51.00 17.95
N ASN A 253 20.93 49.82 17.33
CA ASN A 253 22.13 49.00 17.19
C ASN A 253 22.99 49.52 16.03
N VAL A 254 24.20 49.96 16.34
CA VAL A 254 25.18 50.49 15.34
C VAL A 254 25.73 49.36 14.44
N ASN A 255 25.71 48.13 14.89
CA ASN A 255 26.20 46.95 14.15
C ASN A 255 25.10 46.30 13.31
N ARG A 256 24.02 47.02 13.00
CA ARG A 256 22.85 46.52 12.28
C ARG A 256 23.22 45.80 10.97
N SER A 257 24.15 46.33 10.19
CA SER A 257 24.60 45.75 8.92
C SER A 257 25.20 44.34 9.11
N TYR A 258 26.08 44.20 10.09
CA TYR A 258 26.74 42.89 10.38
C TYR A 258 25.76 41.83 10.89
N ILE A 259 24.76 42.23 11.67
CA ILE A 259 23.70 41.30 12.12
C ILE A 259 22.78 40.93 10.96
N LEU A 260 22.44 41.85 10.06
CA LEU A 260 21.68 41.55 8.85
C LEU A 260 22.41 40.55 7.94
N GLU A 261 23.73 40.68 7.79
CA GLU A 261 24.55 39.72 7.06
C GLU A 261 24.51 38.34 7.73
N ALA A 262 24.60 38.26 9.06
CA ALA A 262 24.47 37.02 9.80
C ALA A 262 23.07 36.36 9.63
N ILE A 263 22.00 37.18 9.60
CA ILE A 263 20.63 36.73 9.33
C ILE A 263 20.55 36.13 7.91
N LYS A 264 21.07 36.83 6.90
CA LYS A 264 21.09 36.35 5.51
C LYS A 264 21.88 35.05 5.37
N ASP A 265 23.06 34.97 6.00
CA ASP A 265 23.86 33.74 6.01
C ASP A 265 23.14 32.60 6.71
N SER A 266 22.51 32.86 7.87
CA SER A 266 21.70 31.87 8.58
C SER A 266 20.58 31.32 7.70
N LEU A 267 19.83 32.18 7.03
CA LEU A 267 18.76 31.78 6.12
C LEU A 267 19.29 30.94 4.95
N LYS A 268 20.27 31.52 4.21
CA LYS A 268 20.76 30.90 2.98
C LYS A 268 21.50 29.56 3.20
N ARG A 269 22.32 29.49 4.25
CA ARG A 269 23.21 28.35 4.48
C ARG A 269 22.67 27.32 5.45
N LEU A 270 21.87 27.71 6.44
CA LEU A 270 21.47 26.83 7.54
C LEU A 270 19.97 26.51 7.52
N ILE A 271 19.10 27.52 7.50
CA ILE A 271 17.68 27.32 7.73
C ILE A 271 16.98 26.83 6.46
N VAL A 272 17.04 27.59 5.35
CA VAL A 272 16.31 27.26 4.12
C VAL A 272 16.67 25.87 3.61
N PRO A 273 17.95 25.48 3.45
CA PRO A 273 18.29 24.13 2.99
C PRO A 273 17.86 23.02 3.94
N SER A 274 17.73 23.31 5.22
CA SER A 274 17.22 22.34 6.21
C SER A 274 15.71 22.18 6.11
N ILE A 275 14.98 23.28 5.89
CA ILE A 275 13.52 23.27 5.72
C ILE A 275 13.13 22.69 4.36
N GLU A 276 13.89 22.95 3.31
CA GLU A 276 13.71 22.30 2.01
C GLU A 276 13.74 20.78 2.14
N ARG A 277 14.74 20.25 2.85
CA ARG A 277 14.82 18.79 3.12
C ARG A 277 13.65 18.28 3.96
N GLU A 278 13.20 19.06 4.95
CA GLU A 278 12.05 18.72 5.79
C GLU A 278 10.77 18.66 4.95
N ILE A 279 10.50 19.71 4.14
CA ILE A 279 9.33 19.75 3.24
C ILE A 279 9.39 18.61 2.20
N HIS A 280 10.57 18.37 1.61
CA HIS A 280 10.74 17.29 0.65
C HIS A 280 10.46 15.93 1.27
N ALA A 281 10.96 15.70 2.50
CA ALA A 281 10.68 14.46 3.24
C ALA A 281 9.19 14.32 3.58
N ASP A 282 8.54 15.38 4.06
CA ASP A 282 7.11 15.39 4.38
C ASP A 282 6.24 15.11 3.13
N LEU A 283 6.57 15.76 2.00
CA LEU A 283 5.87 15.51 0.72
C LEU A 283 6.07 14.07 0.24
N THR A 284 7.29 13.56 0.35
CA THR A 284 7.63 12.19 -0.04
C THR A 284 6.89 11.18 0.83
N GLU A 285 6.94 11.32 2.16
CA GLU A 285 6.23 10.43 3.09
C GLU A 285 4.73 10.42 2.82
N LYS A 286 4.13 11.59 2.62
CA LYS A 286 2.71 11.70 2.29
C LYS A 286 2.37 11.02 0.96
N ALA A 287 3.21 11.21 -0.05
CA ALA A 287 3.00 10.62 -1.38
C ALA A 287 3.19 9.09 -1.36
N GLU A 288 4.21 8.60 -0.64
CA GLU A 288 4.47 7.17 -0.46
C GLU A 288 3.32 6.48 0.29
N ASN A 289 2.87 7.03 1.41
CA ASN A 289 1.76 6.47 2.19
C ASN A 289 0.49 6.38 1.36
N HIS A 290 0.15 7.46 0.64
CA HIS A 290 -1.01 7.43 -0.24
C HIS A 290 -0.89 6.40 -1.38
N ALA A 291 0.30 6.27 -1.98
CA ALA A 291 0.53 5.25 -3.01
C ALA A 291 0.43 3.82 -2.45
N ILE A 292 0.94 3.58 -1.23
CA ILE A 292 0.83 2.29 -0.55
C ILE A 292 -0.64 1.95 -0.26
N ASP A 293 -1.46 2.94 0.15
CA ASP A 293 -2.90 2.73 0.34
C ASP A 293 -3.58 2.30 -0.97
N VAL A 294 -3.28 2.98 -2.08
CA VAL A 294 -3.78 2.61 -3.42
C VAL A 294 -3.32 1.20 -3.83
N PHE A 295 -2.05 0.87 -3.62
CA PHE A 295 -1.51 -0.46 -3.93
C PHE A 295 -2.16 -1.56 -3.08
N SER A 296 -2.42 -1.26 -1.81
CA SER A 296 -3.12 -2.16 -0.89
C SER A 296 -4.53 -2.47 -1.37
N GLU A 297 -5.27 -1.47 -1.80
CA GLU A 297 -6.62 -1.67 -2.32
C GLU A 297 -6.61 -2.40 -3.68
N ASN A 298 -5.69 -2.07 -4.58
CA ASN A 298 -5.52 -2.80 -5.84
C ASN A 298 -5.21 -4.29 -5.59
N LEU A 299 -4.32 -4.59 -4.62
CA LEU A 299 -4.02 -5.98 -4.25
C LEU A 299 -5.24 -6.68 -3.66
N ARG A 300 -5.95 -6.02 -2.74
CA ARG A 300 -7.17 -6.55 -2.12
C ARG A 300 -8.20 -6.98 -3.17
N ASN A 301 -8.48 -6.08 -4.13
CA ASN A 301 -9.43 -6.35 -5.19
C ASN A 301 -8.96 -7.48 -6.12
N LEU A 302 -7.66 -7.57 -6.39
CA LEU A 302 -7.10 -8.67 -7.17
C LEU A 302 -7.24 -10.03 -6.47
N LEU A 303 -6.98 -10.08 -5.16
CA LEU A 303 -7.09 -11.30 -4.36
C LEU A 303 -8.55 -11.77 -4.17
N LEU A 304 -9.48 -10.82 -4.10
CA LEU A 304 -10.90 -11.07 -3.89
C LEU A 304 -11.71 -11.22 -5.21
N GLN A 305 -11.04 -11.28 -6.35
CA GLN A 305 -11.72 -11.58 -7.61
C GLN A 305 -12.44 -12.95 -7.53
N PRO A 306 -13.66 -13.06 -8.09
CA PRO A 306 -14.42 -14.31 -8.12
C PRO A 306 -13.62 -15.43 -8.77
N PRO A 307 -13.47 -16.59 -8.11
CA PRO A 307 -12.78 -17.73 -8.67
C PRO A 307 -13.63 -18.41 -9.75
N MET A 308 -13.02 -18.77 -10.87
CA MET A 308 -13.68 -19.53 -11.94
C MET A 308 -13.49 -21.04 -11.71
N LYS A 309 -14.03 -21.54 -10.59
CA LYS A 309 -13.93 -22.96 -10.19
C LYS A 309 -14.66 -23.89 -11.18
N GLY A 310 -14.27 -25.16 -11.19
CA GLY A 310 -14.95 -26.20 -11.91
C GLY A 310 -14.75 -26.25 -13.43
N LYS A 311 -13.81 -25.42 -13.97
CA LYS A 311 -13.51 -25.39 -15.41
C LYS A 311 -12.16 -26.02 -15.72
N GLN A 312 -12.10 -26.69 -16.89
CA GLN A 312 -10.85 -27.11 -17.51
C GLN A 312 -10.21 -25.95 -18.24
N ILE A 313 -9.01 -25.54 -17.82
CA ILE A 313 -8.37 -24.32 -18.29
C ILE A 313 -7.06 -24.63 -19.00
N LEU A 314 -6.85 -23.96 -20.15
CA LEU A 314 -5.58 -23.89 -20.83
C LEU A 314 -4.86 -22.59 -20.47
N GLY A 315 -3.83 -22.67 -19.64
CA GLY A 315 -2.93 -21.56 -19.35
C GLY A 315 -1.93 -21.37 -20.50
N VAL A 316 -1.74 -20.13 -20.92
CA VAL A 316 -0.82 -19.74 -21.98
C VAL A 316 0.14 -18.67 -21.44
N ASP A 317 1.44 -18.97 -21.47
CA ASP A 317 2.51 -18.02 -21.18
C ASP A 317 3.10 -17.54 -22.51
N PRO A 318 2.78 -16.30 -22.97
CA PRO A 318 3.19 -15.80 -24.27
C PRO A 318 4.68 -15.48 -24.34
N ALA A 319 5.36 -15.86 -25.44
CA ALA A 319 6.73 -15.47 -25.69
C ALA A 319 7.08 -15.51 -27.19
N PHE A 320 7.98 -14.61 -27.65
CA PHE A 320 8.43 -14.58 -29.02
C PHE A 320 9.50 -15.65 -29.31
N ARG A 321 10.62 -15.65 -28.58
CA ARG A 321 11.79 -16.47 -28.87
C ARG A 321 11.66 -17.91 -28.42
N THR A 322 11.21 -18.11 -27.19
CA THR A 322 11.15 -19.42 -26.55
C THR A 322 9.86 -20.18 -26.87
N GLY A 323 8.94 -19.56 -27.62
CA GLY A 323 7.61 -20.08 -27.93
C GLY A 323 6.64 -19.93 -26.76
N CYS A 324 5.34 -19.89 -27.06
CA CYS A 324 4.29 -19.82 -26.07
C CYS A 324 4.17 -21.18 -25.36
N LYS A 325 4.25 -21.20 -24.05
CA LYS A 325 4.08 -22.39 -23.21
C LYS A 325 2.62 -22.59 -22.92
N LEU A 326 2.17 -23.80 -23.04
CA LEU A 326 0.79 -24.23 -22.82
C LEU A 326 0.75 -25.18 -21.63
N ALA A 327 -0.23 -25.03 -20.75
CA ALA A 327 -0.48 -25.96 -19.66
C ALA A 327 -1.99 -26.16 -19.46
N VAL A 328 -2.46 -27.40 -19.56
CA VAL A 328 -3.84 -27.75 -19.24
C VAL A 328 -3.95 -28.11 -17.77
N ILE A 329 -4.89 -27.50 -17.08
CA ILE A 329 -5.23 -27.84 -15.70
C ILE A 329 -6.70 -28.28 -15.61
N ASN A 330 -6.96 -29.26 -14.73
CA ASN A 330 -8.32 -29.78 -14.50
C ASN A 330 -9.12 -28.78 -13.60
N PRO A 331 -10.43 -29.09 -13.38
CA PRO A 331 -11.28 -28.25 -12.50
C PRO A 331 -10.78 -28.05 -11.06
N PHE A 332 -9.83 -28.87 -10.61
CA PHE A 332 -9.23 -28.80 -9.27
C PHE A 332 -7.83 -28.15 -9.27
N GLY A 333 -7.39 -27.59 -10.40
CA GLY A 333 -6.06 -26.95 -10.52
C GLY A 333 -4.90 -27.93 -10.66
N THR A 334 -5.19 -29.25 -10.85
CA THR A 334 -4.17 -30.26 -11.10
C THR A 334 -3.71 -30.18 -12.55
N PHE A 335 -2.40 -30.19 -12.76
CA PHE A 335 -1.80 -30.25 -14.09
C PHE A 335 -2.15 -31.56 -14.82
N ILE A 336 -2.51 -31.45 -16.13
CA ILE A 336 -2.84 -32.58 -16.98
C ILE A 336 -1.84 -32.75 -18.14
N ALA A 337 -1.62 -31.69 -18.90
CA ALA A 337 -0.80 -31.73 -20.11
C ALA A 337 -0.08 -30.40 -20.34
N LYS A 338 1.06 -30.47 -21.02
CA LYS A 338 1.82 -29.29 -21.45
C LYS A 338 2.17 -29.34 -22.93
N GLY A 339 2.45 -28.18 -23.50
CA GLY A 339 2.91 -28.04 -24.88
C GLY A 339 3.68 -26.74 -25.09
N VAL A 340 4.33 -26.64 -26.23
CA VAL A 340 5.02 -25.41 -26.65
C VAL A 340 4.68 -25.15 -28.11
N ILE A 341 4.21 -23.97 -28.43
CA ILE A 341 3.89 -23.55 -29.80
C ILE A 341 4.68 -22.29 -30.20
N TYR A 342 4.93 -22.12 -31.48
CA TYR A 342 5.72 -21.02 -32.03
C TYR A 342 4.91 -20.22 -33.09
N PRO A 343 3.83 -19.53 -32.68
CA PRO A 343 2.98 -18.82 -33.63
C PRO A 343 3.61 -17.51 -34.13
N HIS A 344 4.61 -16.96 -33.42
CA HIS A 344 5.15 -15.62 -33.65
C HIS A 344 6.59 -15.63 -34.20
N PRO A 345 7.04 -14.54 -34.89
CA PRO A 345 8.43 -14.35 -35.21
C PRO A 345 9.34 -14.38 -33.96
N PRO A 346 10.61 -14.78 -34.05
CA PRO A 346 11.37 -15.10 -35.30
C PRO A 346 11.14 -16.51 -35.84
N VAL A 347 10.57 -17.46 -35.05
CA VAL A 347 10.43 -18.86 -35.49
C VAL A 347 9.22 -19.08 -36.41
N SER A 348 8.08 -18.47 -36.09
CA SER A 348 6.85 -18.36 -36.93
C SER A 348 6.38 -19.68 -37.57
N LYS A 349 6.15 -20.75 -36.78
CA LYS A 349 5.59 -22.03 -37.26
C LYS A 349 4.06 -22.05 -37.09
N LYS A 350 3.36 -21.12 -37.79
CA LYS A 350 1.92 -20.89 -37.57
C LYS A 350 1.04 -22.12 -37.76
N GLU A 351 1.23 -22.88 -38.86
CA GLU A 351 0.41 -24.06 -39.17
C GLU A 351 0.58 -25.18 -38.13
N ALA A 352 1.83 -25.43 -37.69
CA ALA A 352 2.09 -26.41 -36.65
C ALA A 352 1.48 -25.95 -35.30
N ALA A 353 1.69 -24.66 -34.98
CA ALA A 353 1.11 -24.05 -33.74
C ALA A 353 -0.42 -24.14 -33.73
N GLU A 354 -1.08 -23.86 -34.87
CA GLU A 354 -2.54 -24.00 -35.02
C GLU A 354 -2.98 -25.42 -34.78
N LYS A 355 -2.33 -26.40 -35.44
CA LYS A 355 -2.68 -27.82 -35.26
C LYS A 355 -2.56 -28.28 -33.82
N ASP A 356 -1.42 -27.98 -33.20
CA ASP A 356 -1.12 -28.42 -31.83
C ASP A 356 -2.06 -27.76 -30.82
N PHE A 357 -2.35 -26.45 -30.98
CA PHE A 357 -3.28 -25.74 -30.14
C PHE A 357 -4.70 -26.27 -30.22
N VAL A 358 -5.24 -26.42 -31.43
CA VAL A 358 -6.60 -26.93 -31.66
C VAL A 358 -6.73 -28.38 -31.19
N GLN A 359 -5.69 -29.19 -31.40
CA GLN A 359 -5.67 -30.56 -30.88
C GLN A 359 -5.73 -30.59 -29.35
N MET A 360 -4.95 -29.75 -28.70
CA MET A 360 -4.93 -29.67 -27.22
C MET A 360 -6.29 -29.23 -26.67
N VAL A 361 -6.89 -28.17 -27.24
CA VAL A 361 -8.21 -27.70 -26.83
C VAL A 361 -9.26 -28.78 -26.91
N LYS A 362 -9.27 -29.55 -28.03
CA LYS A 362 -10.26 -30.63 -28.26
C LYS A 362 -9.96 -31.88 -27.45
N ALA A 363 -8.70 -32.33 -27.35
CA ALA A 363 -8.32 -33.57 -26.66
C ALA A 363 -8.57 -33.50 -25.16
N TYR A 364 -8.49 -32.34 -24.57
CA TYR A 364 -8.67 -32.13 -23.12
C TYR A 364 -9.95 -31.39 -22.76
N ASP A 365 -10.89 -31.23 -23.68
CA ASP A 365 -12.18 -30.58 -23.47
C ASP A 365 -12.03 -29.21 -22.71
N VAL A 366 -11.10 -28.40 -23.21
CA VAL A 366 -10.79 -27.07 -22.63
C VAL A 366 -12.01 -26.18 -22.74
N GLN A 367 -12.40 -25.58 -21.62
CA GLN A 367 -13.56 -24.69 -21.51
C GLN A 367 -13.19 -23.21 -21.47
N LEU A 368 -11.96 -22.90 -21.05
CA LEU A 368 -11.46 -21.53 -20.92
C LEU A 368 -9.96 -21.47 -21.22
N ILE A 369 -9.52 -20.41 -21.90
CA ILE A 369 -8.12 -20.14 -22.18
C ILE A 369 -7.70 -18.92 -21.35
N ALA A 370 -6.64 -19.08 -20.55
CA ALA A 370 -6.05 -18.00 -19.75
C ALA A 370 -4.73 -17.56 -20.38
N ILE A 371 -4.64 -16.33 -20.88
CA ILE A 371 -3.46 -15.80 -21.57
C ILE A 371 -2.78 -14.76 -20.67
N GLY A 372 -1.49 -14.95 -20.38
CA GLY A 372 -0.69 -13.96 -19.64
C GLY A 372 -0.59 -12.63 -20.39
N ASN A 373 -0.52 -11.52 -19.65
CA ASN A 373 -0.49 -10.17 -20.25
C ASN A 373 0.92 -9.62 -20.51
N GLY A 374 1.95 -10.46 -20.53
CA GLY A 374 3.33 -10.05 -20.74
C GLY A 374 3.73 -9.90 -22.20
N THR A 375 5.01 -10.17 -22.46
CA THR A 375 5.59 -10.08 -23.82
C THR A 375 4.88 -11.01 -24.79
N ALA A 376 4.55 -10.54 -26.00
CA ALA A 376 3.79 -11.27 -27.03
C ALA A 376 2.32 -11.59 -26.67
N SER A 377 1.77 -11.02 -25.60
CA SER A 377 0.40 -11.27 -25.18
C SER A 377 -0.62 -10.94 -26.28
N ARG A 378 -0.46 -9.78 -26.93
CA ARG A 378 -1.38 -9.30 -27.98
C ARG A 378 -1.37 -10.17 -29.23
N GLU A 379 -0.19 -10.53 -29.67
CA GLU A 379 -0.04 -11.41 -30.82
C GLU A 379 -0.64 -12.80 -30.52
N THR A 380 -0.50 -13.25 -29.28
CA THR A 380 -1.08 -14.52 -28.82
C THR A 380 -2.60 -14.41 -28.68
N GLU A 381 -3.11 -13.30 -28.13
CA GLU A 381 -4.55 -13.02 -28.04
C GLU A 381 -5.18 -13.06 -29.46
N GLN A 382 -4.60 -12.35 -30.43
CA GLN A 382 -5.07 -12.35 -31.81
C GLN A 382 -5.02 -13.76 -32.43
N PHE A 383 -3.93 -14.48 -32.23
CA PHE A 383 -3.78 -15.86 -32.70
C PHE A 383 -4.87 -16.78 -32.17
N VAL A 384 -5.14 -16.70 -30.85
CA VAL A 384 -6.18 -17.50 -30.20
C VAL A 384 -7.57 -17.14 -30.70
N ALA A 385 -7.89 -15.85 -30.82
CA ALA A 385 -9.16 -15.37 -31.34
C ALA A 385 -9.42 -15.84 -32.78
N ASP A 386 -8.38 -15.76 -33.66
CA ASP A 386 -8.46 -16.23 -35.04
C ASP A 386 -8.75 -17.75 -35.09
N LEU A 387 -8.12 -18.55 -34.19
CA LEU A 387 -8.36 -19.98 -34.13
C LEU A 387 -9.74 -20.33 -33.60
N ILE A 388 -10.24 -19.65 -32.59
CA ILE A 388 -11.60 -19.81 -32.06
C ILE A 388 -12.61 -19.61 -33.19
N LYS A 389 -12.46 -18.53 -33.97
CA LYS A 389 -13.34 -18.19 -35.07
C LYS A 389 -13.21 -19.17 -36.23
N LYS A 390 -11.98 -19.49 -36.68
CA LYS A 390 -11.70 -20.37 -37.82
C LYS A 390 -12.19 -21.79 -37.59
N HIS A 391 -11.99 -22.34 -36.39
CA HIS A 391 -12.34 -23.72 -36.05
C HIS A 391 -13.64 -23.85 -35.26
N GLN A 392 -14.37 -22.73 -35.05
CA GLN A 392 -15.63 -22.69 -34.29
C GLN A 392 -15.49 -23.39 -32.92
N LEU A 393 -14.38 -23.10 -32.20
CA LEU A 393 -14.12 -23.74 -30.92
C LEU A 393 -15.10 -23.21 -29.86
N PRO A 394 -15.75 -24.10 -29.06
CA PRO A 394 -16.70 -23.68 -28.02
C PRO A 394 -15.98 -23.21 -26.75
N VAL A 395 -15.02 -22.32 -26.90
CA VAL A 395 -14.17 -21.80 -25.82
C VAL A 395 -14.12 -20.28 -25.86
N GLN A 396 -13.89 -19.69 -24.68
CA GLN A 396 -13.59 -18.26 -24.54
C GLN A 396 -12.21 -18.09 -23.95
N PHE A 397 -11.67 -16.88 -24.02
CA PHE A 397 -10.39 -16.58 -23.40
C PHE A 397 -10.47 -15.36 -22.47
N ILE A 398 -9.50 -15.26 -21.60
CA ILE A 398 -9.32 -14.16 -20.67
C ILE A 398 -7.84 -13.78 -20.60
N ILE A 399 -7.58 -12.47 -20.53
CA ILE A 399 -6.22 -11.98 -20.27
C ILE A 399 -5.98 -11.91 -18.76
N VAL A 400 -4.90 -12.53 -18.32
CA VAL A 400 -4.53 -12.67 -16.90
C VAL A 400 -3.30 -11.83 -16.61
N ASN A 401 -3.34 -11.09 -15.50
CA ASN A 401 -2.15 -10.42 -15.00
C ASN A 401 -1.10 -11.46 -14.58
N GLU A 402 0.02 -11.54 -15.32
CA GLU A 402 1.10 -12.48 -15.05
C GLU A 402 2.18 -11.92 -14.11
N ALA A 403 2.01 -10.69 -13.57
CA ALA A 403 2.96 -10.10 -12.65
C ALA A 403 3.26 -11.07 -11.49
N GLY A 404 4.55 -11.28 -11.22
CA GLY A 404 5.02 -12.25 -10.25
C GLY A 404 4.97 -13.73 -10.68
N ALA A 405 4.41 -14.09 -11.86
CA ALA A 405 4.46 -15.48 -12.34
C ALA A 405 5.90 -15.97 -12.56
N SER A 406 6.78 -15.10 -13.03
CA SER A 406 8.22 -15.38 -13.16
C SER A 406 8.88 -15.60 -11.77
N VAL A 407 8.45 -14.87 -10.75
CA VAL A 407 8.94 -15.04 -9.38
C VAL A 407 8.49 -16.38 -8.82
N TYR A 408 7.21 -16.72 -8.98
CA TYR A 408 6.68 -18.04 -8.61
C TYR A 408 7.45 -19.16 -9.30
N SER A 409 7.56 -19.10 -10.63
CA SER A 409 8.14 -20.19 -11.43
C SER A 409 9.62 -20.45 -11.10
N ALA A 410 10.36 -19.45 -10.62
CA ALA A 410 11.74 -19.58 -10.13
C ALA A 410 11.83 -19.96 -8.64
N SER A 411 10.74 -19.96 -7.88
CA SER A 411 10.70 -20.22 -6.44
C SER A 411 10.98 -21.67 -6.08
N GLU A 412 11.31 -21.91 -4.81
CA GLU A 412 11.43 -23.26 -4.24
C GLU A 412 10.07 -23.98 -4.29
N ILE A 413 8.98 -23.27 -3.96
CA ILE A 413 7.61 -23.81 -4.00
C ILE A 413 7.28 -24.37 -5.37
N ALA A 414 7.57 -23.65 -6.44
CA ALA A 414 7.29 -24.09 -7.80
C ALA A 414 8.19 -25.26 -8.25
N ARG A 415 9.44 -25.31 -7.75
CA ARG A 415 10.33 -26.47 -7.98
C ARG A 415 9.84 -27.72 -7.28
N ASP A 416 9.34 -27.60 -6.07
CA ASP A 416 8.77 -28.72 -5.30
C ASP A 416 7.46 -29.23 -5.93
N GLU A 417 6.60 -28.30 -6.40
CA GLU A 417 5.36 -28.66 -7.10
C GLU A 417 5.62 -29.33 -8.48
N PHE A 418 6.63 -28.88 -9.20
CA PHE A 418 6.94 -29.31 -10.58
C PHE A 418 8.47 -29.47 -10.78
N PRO A 419 9.09 -30.51 -10.20
CA PRO A 419 10.55 -30.69 -10.28
C PRO A 419 11.06 -30.87 -11.72
N ASP A 420 10.28 -31.54 -12.59
CA ASP A 420 10.66 -31.85 -13.97
C ASP A 420 10.29 -30.76 -14.99
N PHE A 421 9.74 -29.60 -14.54
CA PHE A 421 9.33 -28.53 -15.44
C PHE A 421 10.40 -27.46 -15.58
N GLN A 422 10.45 -26.87 -16.78
CA GLN A 422 11.18 -25.62 -16.98
C GLN A 422 10.45 -24.45 -16.34
N VAL A 423 11.17 -23.34 -16.13
CA VAL A 423 10.65 -22.14 -15.43
C VAL A 423 9.39 -21.62 -16.13
N GLU A 424 9.42 -21.51 -17.46
CA GLU A 424 8.30 -20.98 -18.25
C GLU A 424 7.09 -21.92 -18.27
N GLU A 425 7.31 -23.23 -18.15
CA GLU A 425 6.20 -24.22 -18.08
C GLU A 425 5.43 -24.10 -16.76
N ARG A 426 6.14 -23.83 -15.66
CA ARG A 426 5.52 -23.56 -14.36
C ARG A 426 4.71 -22.26 -14.38
N SER A 427 5.18 -21.25 -15.12
CA SER A 427 4.46 -20.00 -15.33
C SER A 427 3.11 -20.21 -16.01
N ALA A 428 3.04 -21.02 -17.06
CA ALA A 428 1.79 -21.33 -17.75
C ALA A 428 0.75 -22.02 -16.83
N VAL A 429 1.19 -22.92 -15.95
CA VAL A 429 0.32 -23.52 -14.92
C VAL A 429 -0.22 -22.45 -13.96
N SER A 430 0.66 -21.57 -13.47
CA SER A 430 0.27 -20.49 -12.56
C SER A 430 -0.73 -19.54 -13.19
N ILE A 431 -0.55 -19.16 -14.47
CA ILE A 431 -1.50 -18.31 -15.20
C ILE A 431 -2.90 -18.95 -15.25
N GLY A 432 -2.99 -20.26 -15.53
CA GLY A 432 -4.27 -20.97 -15.49
C GLY A 432 -4.90 -21.00 -14.09
N ARG A 433 -4.12 -21.29 -13.05
CA ARG A 433 -4.58 -21.36 -11.65
C ARG A 433 -5.04 -20.00 -11.11
N ARG A 434 -4.43 -18.87 -11.57
CA ARG A 434 -4.88 -17.52 -11.19
C ARG A 434 -6.31 -17.22 -11.60
N VAL A 435 -6.80 -17.86 -12.65
CA VAL A 435 -8.21 -17.74 -13.06
C VAL A 435 -9.11 -18.63 -12.21
N GLN A 436 -8.64 -19.83 -11.87
CA GLN A 436 -9.42 -20.74 -11.04
C GLN A 436 -9.61 -20.26 -9.63
N ASP A 437 -8.54 -19.78 -8.98
CA ASP A 437 -8.57 -19.19 -7.65
C ASP A 437 -7.39 -18.21 -7.49
N PRO A 438 -7.61 -16.92 -7.72
CA PRO A 438 -6.58 -15.88 -7.61
C PRO A 438 -5.89 -15.86 -6.24
N LEU A 439 -6.67 -15.95 -5.16
CA LEU A 439 -6.16 -15.90 -3.79
C LEU A 439 -5.20 -17.06 -3.52
N SER A 440 -5.64 -18.31 -3.81
CA SER A 440 -4.86 -19.52 -3.54
C SER A 440 -3.54 -19.56 -4.31
N GLU A 441 -3.48 -18.97 -5.50
CA GLU A 441 -2.26 -18.95 -6.30
C GLU A 441 -1.34 -17.77 -5.95
N LEU A 442 -1.89 -16.56 -5.79
CA LEU A 442 -1.09 -15.35 -5.55
C LEU A 442 -0.40 -15.34 -4.18
N VAL A 443 -0.93 -16.01 -3.17
CA VAL A 443 -0.28 -16.14 -1.85
C VAL A 443 1.02 -16.95 -1.86
N LYS A 444 1.33 -17.64 -2.98
CA LYS A 444 2.58 -18.40 -3.14
C LYS A 444 3.80 -17.52 -3.40
N ILE A 445 3.60 -16.26 -3.72
CA ILE A 445 4.66 -15.30 -4.02
C ILE A 445 4.64 -14.13 -3.02
N ASP A 446 5.79 -13.45 -2.92
CA ASP A 446 5.88 -12.22 -2.14
C ASP A 446 4.88 -11.19 -2.68
N PRO A 447 3.99 -10.63 -1.85
CA PRO A 447 3.01 -9.62 -2.28
C PRO A 447 3.63 -8.43 -3.02
N LYS A 448 4.86 -8.05 -2.71
CA LYS A 448 5.60 -6.99 -3.44
C LYS A 448 5.94 -7.36 -4.88
N SER A 449 5.91 -8.64 -5.23
CA SER A 449 6.14 -9.12 -6.60
C SER A 449 4.89 -9.09 -7.46
N ILE A 450 3.72 -8.83 -6.87
CA ILE A 450 2.46 -8.63 -7.59
C ILE A 450 2.43 -7.18 -8.07
N GLY A 451 2.29 -6.97 -9.38
CA GLY A 451 2.22 -5.62 -9.97
C GLY A 451 0.89 -4.95 -9.67
N VAL A 452 0.87 -4.04 -8.70
CA VAL A 452 -0.33 -3.33 -8.23
C VAL A 452 -0.26 -1.81 -8.40
N GLY A 453 0.84 -1.27 -8.95
CA GLY A 453 0.94 0.16 -9.20
C GLY A 453 2.24 0.62 -9.84
N GLN A 454 2.17 1.77 -10.51
CA GLN A 454 3.27 2.32 -11.33
C GLN A 454 4.52 2.69 -10.53
N TYR A 455 4.38 3.16 -9.28
CA TYR A 455 5.48 3.63 -8.42
C TYR A 455 5.81 2.65 -7.28
N GLN A 456 5.41 1.39 -7.41
CA GLN A 456 5.57 0.38 -6.36
C GLN A 456 7.03 0.20 -5.88
N HIS A 457 8.01 0.38 -6.78
CA HIS A 457 9.44 0.26 -6.47
C HIS A 457 10.08 1.57 -5.96
N ASP A 458 9.33 2.67 -5.93
CA ASP A 458 9.82 3.99 -5.54
C ASP A 458 9.37 4.44 -4.14
N VAL A 459 8.51 3.66 -3.49
CA VAL A 459 8.04 3.91 -2.13
C VAL A 459 8.88 3.16 -1.09
N ASN A 460 8.71 3.48 0.19
CA ASN A 460 9.36 2.76 1.28
C ASN A 460 9.02 1.27 1.26
N GLN A 461 9.99 0.42 0.93
CA GLN A 461 9.79 -1.02 0.69
C GLN A 461 9.34 -1.78 1.94
N LYS A 462 9.74 -1.35 3.14
CA LYS A 462 9.32 -1.99 4.38
C LYS A 462 7.88 -1.64 4.74
N ALA A 463 7.49 -0.37 4.55
CA ALA A 463 6.11 0.06 4.73
C ALA A 463 5.18 -0.64 3.73
N LEU A 464 5.59 -0.73 2.47
CA LEU A 464 4.87 -1.47 1.43
C LEU A 464 4.70 -2.95 1.80
N GLU A 465 5.78 -3.63 2.22
CA GLU A 465 5.73 -5.03 2.64
C GLU A 465 4.73 -5.27 3.77
N ASN A 466 4.78 -4.45 4.81
CA ASN A 466 3.87 -4.55 5.94
C ASN A 466 2.40 -4.34 5.50
N ALA A 467 2.14 -3.33 4.66
CA ALA A 467 0.81 -3.03 4.18
C ALA A 467 0.25 -4.16 3.29
N LEU A 468 1.03 -4.63 2.31
CA LEU A 468 0.59 -5.69 1.40
C LEU A 468 0.44 -7.04 2.12
N THR A 469 1.30 -7.36 3.08
CA THR A 469 1.16 -8.58 3.91
C THR A 469 -0.15 -8.52 4.71
N PHE A 470 -0.46 -7.37 5.32
CA PHE A 470 -1.72 -7.18 6.02
C PHE A 470 -2.94 -7.37 5.12
N VAL A 471 -2.88 -6.89 3.88
CA VAL A 471 -3.94 -7.10 2.88
C VAL A 471 -4.14 -8.59 2.59
N VAL A 472 -3.05 -9.35 2.40
CA VAL A 472 -3.14 -10.80 2.15
C VAL A 472 -3.74 -11.52 3.36
N GLU A 473 -3.26 -11.23 4.57
CA GLU A 473 -3.80 -11.80 5.81
C GLU A 473 -5.30 -11.51 5.94
N THR A 474 -5.72 -10.25 5.72
CA THR A 474 -7.13 -9.86 5.80
C THR A 474 -7.97 -10.60 4.75
N ALA A 475 -7.52 -10.67 3.50
CA ALA A 475 -8.24 -11.37 2.42
C ALA A 475 -8.40 -12.88 2.72
N VAL A 476 -7.32 -13.54 3.15
CA VAL A 476 -7.34 -14.97 3.50
C VAL A 476 -8.33 -15.26 4.65
N ASN A 477 -8.30 -14.44 5.70
CA ASN A 477 -9.19 -14.64 6.85
C ASN A 477 -10.64 -14.23 6.55
N GLN A 478 -10.85 -13.27 5.64
CA GLN A 478 -12.21 -12.93 5.18
C GLN A 478 -12.87 -14.06 4.38
N VAL A 479 -12.10 -14.70 3.48
CA VAL A 479 -12.59 -15.81 2.65
C VAL A 479 -12.74 -17.10 3.47
N GLY A 480 -11.80 -17.37 4.37
CA GLY A 480 -11.69 -18.64 5.08
C GLY A 480 -10.94 -19.69 4.24
N VAL A 481 -10.40 -20.69 4.91
CA VAL A 481 -9.47 -21.65 4.30
C VAL A 481 -9.88 -23.10 4.61
N ASP A 482 -10.09 -23.91 3.59
CA ASP A 482 -10.28 -25.34 3.77
C ASP A 482 -8.96 -26.01 4.18
N VAL A 483 -8.92 -26.57 5.39
CA VAL A 483 -7.73 -27.16 5.98
C VAL A 483 -7.23 -28.39 5.24
N ASN A 484 -8.13 -29.10 4.52
CA ASN A 484 -7.80 -30.33 3.81
C ASN A 484 -7.20 -30.08 2.42
N THR A 485 -7.51 -28.96 1.78
CA THR A 485 -7.07 -28.66 0.41
C THR A 485 -6.03 -27.55 0.33
N ALA A 486 -5.96 -26.70 1.34
CA ALA A 486 -5.08 -25.53 1.33
C ALA A 486 -3.59 -25.88 1.27
N SER A 487 -2.82 -25.08 0.55
CA SER A 487 -1.34 -25.12 0.56
C SER A 487 -0.76 -24.56 1.85
N SER A 488 0.50 -24.88 2.15
CA SER A 488 1.21 -24.26 3.27
C SER A 488 1.33 -22.75 3.12
N SER A 489 1.46 -22.28 1.88
CA SER A 489 1.51 -20.85 1.54
C SER A 489 0.21 -20.11 1.88
N LEU A 490 -0.95 -20.76 1.73
CA LEU A 490 -2.22 -20.18 2.11
C LEU A 490 -2.45 -20.25 3.62
N LEU A 491 -2.19 -21.43 4.22
CA LEU A 491 -2.38 -21.65 5.67
C LEU A 491 -1.57 -20.71 6.54
N GLN A 492 -0.35 -20.29 6.15
CA GLN A 492 0.48 -19.40 6.96
C GLN A 492 -0.11 -18.00 7.16
N TYR A 493 -1.06 -17.58 6.31
CA TYR A 493 -1.77 -16.30 6.44
C TYR A 493 -3.07 -16.41 7.26
N VAL A 494 -3.45 -17.61 7.68
CA VAL A 494 -4.56 -17.77 8.62
C VAL A 494 -4.17 -17.23 9.98
N SER A 495 -5.04 -16.46 10.57
CA SER A 495 -4.88 -15.82 11.87
C SER A 495 -4.27 -16.78 12.92
N GLY A 496 -3.18 -16.38 13.54
CA GLY A 496 -2.49 -17.17 14.56
C GLY A 496 -1.62 -18.34 14.05
N LEU A 497 -1.69 -18.72 12.77
CA LEU A 497 -0.84 -19.76 12.22
C LEU A 497 0.53 -19.19 11.79
N SER A 498 1.59 -19.95 12.06
CA SER A 498 2.92 -19.70 11.51
C SER A 498 3.22 -20.62 10.34
N SER A 499 4.21 -20.29 9.52
CA SER A 499 4.67 -21.16 8.42
C SER A 499 5.01 -22.58 8.89
N GLN A 500 5.59 -22.73 10.11
CA GLN A 500 5.89 -24.05 10.66
C GLN A 500 4.62 -24.84 11.03
N ILE A 501 3.62 -24.16 11.60
CA ILE A 501 2.34 -24.80 11.93
C ILE A 501 1.61 -25.20 10.65
N ALA A 502 1.61 -24.34 9.62
CA ALA A 502 1.06 -24.65 8.30
C ALA A 502 1.66 -25.96 7.71
N LYS A 503 2.98 -26.11 7.76
CA LYS A 503 3.67 -27.34 7.35
C LYS A 503 3.26 -28.54 8.20
N ASN A 504 3.09 -28.36 9.52
CA ASN A 504 2.66 -29.44 10.41
C ASN A 504 1.21 -29.89 10.14
N ILE A 505 0.33 -28.98 9.74
CA ILE A 505 -1.05 -29.30 9.32
C ILE A 505 -1.01 -30.20 8.08
N ILE A 506 -0.18 -29.87 7.09
CA ILE A 506 -0.03 -30.68 5.87
C ILE A 506 0.52 -32.07 6.21
N ALA A 507 1.60 -32.15 6.98
CA ALA A 507 2.17 -33.43 7.40
C ALA A 507 1.14 -34.29 8.15
N TYR A 508 0.34 -33.67 9.05
CA TYR A 508 -0.69 -34.39 9.79
C TYR A 508 -1.75 -35.04 8.85
N ARG A 509 -2.24 -34.28 7.86
CA ARG A 509 -3.25 -34.80 6.92
C ARG A 509 -2.68 -35.82 5.94
N GLU A 510 -1.39 -35.77 5.61
CA GLU A 510 -0.69 -36.75 4.81
C GLU A 510 -0.53 -38.11 5.58
N GLU A 511 -0.23 -38.01 6.87
CA GLU A 511 -0.06 -39.19 7.73
C GLU A 511 -1.38 -39.82 8.17
N ASN A 512 -2.39 -39.02 8.48
CA ASN A 512 -3.63 -39.47 9.14
C ASN A 512 -4.86 -39.41 8.24
N GLY A 513 -4.72 -38.92 7.00
CA GLY A 513 -5.84 -38.68 6.09
C GLY A 513 -6.53 -37.35 6.36
N ALA A 514 -7.65 -37.11 5.71
CA ALA A 514 -8.38 -35.85 5.82
C ALA A 514 -8.88 -35.59 7.25
N ILE A 515 -8.70 -34.41 7.72
CA ILE A 515 -9.18 -33.90 9.02
C ILE A 515 -10.73 -33.87 8.94
N LYS A 516 -11.42 -34.52 9.89
CA LYS A 516 -12.88 -34.64 9.90
C LYS A 516 -13.56 -33.79 10.99
N HIS A 517 -12.81 -33.31 11.97
CA HIS A 517 -13.35 -32.52 13.07
C HIS A 517 -12.31 -31.49 13.57
N ASN A 518 -12.75 -30.32 13.92
CA ASN A 518 -11.90 -29.23 14.43
C ASN A 518 -11.02 -29.64 15.62
N LYS A 519 -11.50 -30.52 16.50
CA LYS A 519 -10.76 -31.06 17.66
C LYS A 519 -9.48 -31.80 17.26
N GLU A 520 -9.40 -32.33 16.04
CA GLU A 520 -8.18 -32.99 15.57
C GLU A 520 -7.01 -32.01 15.40
N LEU A 521 -7.31 -30.77 15.08
CA LEU A 521 -6.29 -29.70 14.97
C LEU A 521 -5.51 -29.49 16.28
N SER A 522 -6.12 -29.75 17.44
CA SER A 522 -5.43 -29.67 18.73
C SER A 522 -4.32 -30.71 18.90
N LYS A 523 -4.29 -31.78 18.09
CA LYS A 523 -3.27 -32.83 18.09
C LYS A 523 -2.04 -32.42 17.27
N ILE A 524 -2.15 -31.37 16.46
CA ILE A 524 -1.08 -30.93 15.56
C ILE A 524 0.05 -30.28 16.37
N LYS A 525 1.27 -30.70 16.08
CA LYS A 525 2.47 -30.23 16.77
C LYS A 525 2.61 -28.70 16.66
N ARG A 526 2.85 -28.03 17.78
CA ARG A 526 2.96 -26.56 17.96
C ARG A 526 1.67 -25.77 17.82
N LEU A 527 0.54 -26.40 17.55
CA LEU A 527 -0.77 -25.74 17.55
C LEU A 527 -1.33 -25.76 18.98
N GLY A 528 -0.92 -24.78 19.80
CA GLY A 528 -1.37 -24.66 21.18
C GLY A 528 -2.76 -24.05 21.32
N ALA A 529 -3.30 -24.05 22.53
CA ALA A 529 -4.67 -23.58 22.81
C ALA A 529 -4.96 -22.14 22.28
N LYS A 530 -4.04 -21.21 22.51
CA LYS A 530 -4.20 -19.81 22.00
C LYS A 530 -4.18 -19.73 20.47
N THR A 531 -3.29 -20.48 19.83
CA THR A 531 -3.24 -20.55 18.37
C THR A 531 -4.49 -21.18 17.80
N PHE A 532 -4.99 -22.25 18.43
CA PHE A 532 -6.24 -22.90 18.05
C PHE A 532 -7.41 -21.89 18.12
N GLU A 533 -7.58 -21.21 19.24
CA GLU A 533 -8.59 -20.16 19.41
C GLU A 533 -8.53 -19.12 18.31
N GLN A 534 -7.33 -18.61 18.01
CA GLN A 534 -7.15 -17.55 17.02
C GLN A 534 -7.38 -18.00 15.57
N SER A 535 -7.19 -19.28 15.25
CA SER A 535 -7.21 -19.78 13.86
C SER A 535 -8.49 -20.51 13.47
N ILE A 536 -9.13 -21.19 14.43
CA ILE A 536 -10.17 -22.19 14.11
C ILE A 536 -11.39 -21.57 13.40
N GLY A 537 -11.78 -20.37 13.73
CA GLY A 537 -12.90 -19.70 13.09
C GLY A 537 -12.66 -19.32 11.62
N PHE A 538 -11.40 -19.32 11.17
CA PHE A 538 -10.99 -19.03 9.80
C PHE A 538 -10.68 -20.28 8.99
N LEU A 539 -10.61 -21.45 9.62
CA LEU A 539 -10.45 -22.75 8.98
C LEU A 539 -11.83 -23.36 8.69
N ARG A 540 -11.91 -24.13 7.60
CA ARG A 540 -13.10 -24.85 7.17
C ARG A 540 -12.77 -26.33 7.05
N ILE A 541 -13.72 -27.19 7.40
CA ILE A 541 -13.68 -28.64 7.18
C ILE A 541 -14.91 -29.01 6.38
N VAL A 542 -14.78 -29.03 5.04
CA VAL A 542 -15.91 -29.13 4.13
C VAL A 542 -16.70 -30.43 4.32
N ASP A 543 -16.05 -31.61 4.37
CA ASP A 543 -16.67 -32.92 4.53
C ASP A 543 -16.44 -33.48 5.94
N GLY A 544 -16.57 -32.64 6.95
CA GLY A 544 -16.38 -32.98 8.35
C GLY A 544 -17.57 -33.69 9.00
N SER A 545 -17.33 -34.21 10.19
CA SER A 545 -18.37 -34.83 11.03
C SER A 545 -19.24 -33.82 11.79
N GLU A 546 -18.76 -32.58 11.93
CA GLU A 546 -19.44 -31.45 12.55
C GLU A 546 -19.84 -30.44 11.47
N PRO A 547 -21.14 -30.26 11.16
CA PRO A 547 -21.58 -29.34 10.10
C PRO A 547 -21.15 -27.90 10.30
N LEU A 548 -21.06 -27.43 11.57
CA LEU A 548 -20.63 -26.06 11.87
C LEU A 548 -19.14 -25.83 11.57
N ASP A 549 -18.31 -26.86 11.50
CA ASP A 549 -16.89 -26.78 11.11
C ASP A 549 -16.70 -26.26 9.67
N ASN A 550 -17.75 -26.33 8.84
CA ASN A 550 -17.76 -25.80 7.48
C ASN A 550 -18.34 -24.36 7.42
N THR A 551 -18.47 -23.69 8.54
CA THR A 551 -19.02 -22.33 8.63
C THR A 551 -17.98 -21.36 9.18
N SER A 552 -18.30 -20.07 9.16
CA SER A 552 -17.48 -19.05 9.81
C SER A 552 -17.82 -18.86 11.31
N ILE A 553 -18.67 -19.71 11.87
CA ILE A 553 -19.04 -19.65 13.28
C ILE A 553 -17.88 -20.19 14.11
N HIS A 554 -17.47 -19.45 15.11
CA HIS A 554 -16.41 -19.89 16.02
C HIS A 554 -16.92 -20.99 16.96
N PRO A 555 -16.13 -22.03 17.31
CA PRO A 555 -16.56 -23.11 18.19
C PRO A 555 -17.10 -22.67 19.56
N GLU A 556 -16.66 -21.52 20.07
CA GLU A 556 -17.21 -20.94 21.31
C GLU A 556 -18.71 -20.64 21.20
N SER A 557 -19.21 -20.39 19.99
CA SER A 557 -20.63 -20.10 19.72
C SER A 557 -21.45 -21.31 19.28
N TYR A 558 -20.89 -22.52 19.18
CA TYR A 558 -21.62 -23.71 18.73
C TYR A 558 -22.81 -24.05 19.62
N LYS A 559 -22.62 -23.93 20.94
CA LYS A 559 -23.70 -24.19 21.88
C LYS A 559 -24.91 -23.27 21.64
N VAL A 560 -24.69 -21.98 21.49
CA VAL A 560 -25.74 -20.99 21.20
C VAL A 560 -26.36 -21.26 19.83
N THR A 561 -25.56 -21.61 18.85
CA THR A 561 -26.03 -21.92 17.50
C THR A 561 -26.94 -23.12 17.48
N TYR A 562 -26.60 -24.23 18.18
CA TYR A 562 -27.47 -25.40 18.29
C TYR A 562 -28.75 -25.11 19.10
N GLN A 563 -28.69 -24.29 20.16
CA GLN A 563 -29.87 -23.82 20.87
C GLN A 563 -30.84 -23.05 19.95
N LEU A 564 -30.32 -22.23 19.05
CA LEU A 564 -31.12 -21.53 18.05
C LEU A 564 -31.76 -22.50 17.07
N LEU A 565 -30.97 -23.45 16.53
CA LEU A 565 -31.47 -24.45 15.58
C LEU A 565 -32.57 -25.34 16.22
N ASP A 566 -32.35 -25.85 17.42
CA ASP A 566 -33.31 -26.67 18.17
C ASP A 566 -34.63 -25.90 18.42
N LYS A 567 -34.55 -24.63 18.81
CA LYS A 567 -35.72 -23.78 18.97
C LYS A 567 -36.53 -23.62 17.69
N LEU A 568 -35.88 -23.58 16.54
CA LEU A 568 -36.52 -23.45 15.23
C LEU A 568 -36.98 -24.79 14.66
N GLY A 569 -36.61 -25.91 15.29
CA GLY A 569 -36.93 -27.27 14.85
C GLY A 569 -36.05 -27.80 13.71
N PHE A 570 -34.78 -27.31 13.62
CA PHE A 570 -33.79 -27.69 12.62
C PHE A 570 -32.54 -28.32 13.26
N GLY A 571 -31.77 -29.04 12.46
CA GLY A 571 -30.50 -29.63 12.84
C GLY A 571 -29.32 -29.11 11.99
N GLY A 572 -28.11 -29.63 12.27
CA GLY A 572 -26.90 -29.27 11.52
C GLY A 572 -26.94 -29.65 10.03
N ASN A 573 -27.79 -30.59 9.63
CA ASN A 573 -27.94 -30.96 8.23
C ASN A 573 -28.87 -30.05 7.43
N ASP A 574 -29.58 -29.16 8.11
CA ASP A 574 -30.53 -28.21 7.49
C ASP A 574 -29.90 -26.88 7.11
N LEU A 575 -28.58 -26.69 7.37
CA LEU A 575 -27.87 -25.44 7.09
C LEU A 575 -28.03 -25.08 5.61
N GLY A 576 -28.37 -23.79 5.37
CA GLY A 576 -28.56 -23.25 4.03
C GLY A 576 -29.86 -23.66 3.33
N SER A 577 -30.72 -24.45 3.97
CA SER A 577 -32.03 -24.84 3.40
C SER A 577 -32.97 -23.63 3.33
N ASP A 578 -33.86 -23.62 2.33
CA ASP A 578 -34.82 -22.53 2.16
C ASP A 578 -35.83 -22.42 3.30
N ALA A 579 -36.18 -23.60 3.91
CA ALA A 579 -37.01 -23.64 5.10
C ALA A 579 -36.37 -22.94 6.31
N LEU A 580 -35.08 -23.21 6.55
CA LEU A 580 -34.33 -22.54 7.61
C LEU A 580 -34.16 -21.04 7.31
N LYS A 581 -33.83 -20.65 6.07
CA LYS A 581 -33.73 -19.25 5.65
C LYS A 581 -35.01 -18.46 5.90
N ALA A 582 -36.16 -19.03 5.55
CA ALA A 582 -37.47 -18.41 5.78
C ALA A 582 -37.73 -18.13 7.26
N LYS A 583 -37.43 -19.10 8.13
CA LYS A 583 -37.55 -18.95 9.58
C LYS A 583 -36.58 -17.89 10.15
N LEU A 584 -35.33 -17.96 9.73
CA LEU A 584 -34.31 -16.99 10.19
C LEU A 584 -34.60 -15.54 9.75
N ASN A 585 -35.32 -15.34 8.63
CA ASN A 585 -35.73 -14.00 8.17
C ASN A 585 -36.87 -13.39 9.01
N SER A 586 -37.63 -14.20 9.73
CA SER A 586 -38.79 -13.76 10.50
C SER A 586 -38.48 -13.52 11.99
N LEU A 587 -37.21 -13.60 12.41
CA LEU A 587 -36.82 -13.46 13.80
C LEU A 587 -36.64 -11.98 14.19
N ASP A 588 -37.06 -11.65 15.42
CA ASP A 588 -36.67 -10.42 16.08
C ASP A 588 -35.30 -10.59 16.70
N MET A 589 -34.33 -9.78 16.25
CA MET A 589 -32.92 -9.92 16.64
C MET A 589 -32.66 -9.51 18.08
N ASP A 590 -33.33 -8.46 18.55
CA ASP A 590 -33.10 -7.92 19.89
C ASP A 590 -33.68 -8.84 20.96
N GLU A 591 -34.90 -9.35 20.74
CA GLU A 591 -35.56 -10.31 21.63
C GLU A 591 -34.79 -11.63 21.70
N LEU A 592 -34.34 -12.12 20.56
CA LEU A 592 -33.58 -13.39 20.44
C LEU A 592 -32.18 -13.27 21.08
N ALA A 593 -31.50 -12.15 20.93
CA ALA A 593 -30.21 -11.91 21.57
C ALA A 593 -30.27 -11.96 23.09
N ILE A 594 -31.31 -11.36 23.67
CA ILE A 594 -31.56 -11.42 25.10
C ILE A 594 -31.83 -12.85 25.60
N GLU A 595 -32.68 -13.57 24.86
CA GLU A 595 -33.03 -14.95 25.20
C GLU A 595 -31.84 -15.91 25.16
N LEU A 596 -31.04 -15.82 24.10
CA LEU A 596 -29.85 -16.64 23.92
C LEU A 596 -28.62 -16.17 24.69
N GLN A 597 -28.72 -15.04 25.38
CA GLN A 597 -27.63 -14.42 26.15
C GLN A 597 -26.39 -14.18 25.31
N VAL A 598 -26.58 -13.69 24.07
CA VAL A 598 -25.53 -13.37 23.11
C VAL A 598 -25.73 -11.96 22.59
N GLY A 599 -24.66 -11.27 22.22
CA GLY A 599 -24.77 -9.94 21.62
C GLY A 599 -25.37 -10.00 20.20
N VAL A 600 -26.06 -8.92 19.83
CA VAL A 600 -26.69 -8.80 18.50
C VAL A 600 -25.67 -9.01 17.36
N PRO A 601 -24.44 -8.41 17.37
CA PRO A 601 -23.47 -8.62 16.30
C PRO A 601 -23.05 -10.08 16.12
N THR A 602 -22.86 -10.82 17.21
CA THR A 602 -22.54 -12.25 17.18
C THR A 602 -23.71 -13.07 16.62
N LEU A 603 -24.94 -12.75 17.04
CA LEU A 603 -26.15 -13.41 16.55
C LEU A 603 -26.37 -13.17 15.05
N GLU A 604 -26.15 -11.95 14.57
CA GLU A 604 -26.20 -11.62 13.14
C GLU A 604 -25.20 -12.45 12.32
N ASP A 605 -23.95 -12.59 12.79
CA ASP A 605 -22.93 -13.39 12.14
C ASP A 605 -23.30 -14.88 12.13
N ILE A 606 -23.87 -15.41 13.23
CA ILE A 606 -24.40 -16.78 13.31
C ILE A 606 -25.50 -16.98 12.26
N ILE A 607 -26.52 -16.12 12.24
CA ILE A 607 -27.65 -16.21 11.33
C ILE A 607 -27.19 -16.10 9.87
N LYS A 608 -26.28 -15.18 9.56
CA LYS A 608 -25.70 -15.06 8.22
C LYS A 608 -25.00 -16.34 7.78
N SER A 609 -24.24 -16.97 8.68
CA SER A 609 -23.54 -18.21 8.40
C SER A 609 -24.49 -19.41 8.27
N LEU A 610 -25.57 -19.47 9.06
CA LEU A 610 -26.60 -20.51 8.94
C LEU A 610 -27.41 -20.43 7.64
N LYS A 611 -27.65 -19.20 7.14
CA LYS A 611 -28.33 -18.97 5.86
C LYS A 611 -27.48 -19.39 4.65
N ALA A 612 -26.17 -19.20 4.74
CA ALA A 612 -25.25 -19.48 3.65
C ALA A 612 -23.91 -20.04 4.19
N PRO A 613 -23.88 -21.31 4.61
CA PRO A 613 -22.71 -21.90 5.27
C PRO A 613 -21.46 -21.90 4.39
N ASN A 614 -21.62 -22.09 3.09
CA ASN A 614 -20.52 -22.20 2.10
C ASN A 614 -20.37 -20.94 1.26
N ARG A 615 -20.90 -19.78 1.72
CA ARG A 615 -20.79 -18.54 0.95
C ARG A 615 -19.33 -18.11 0.86
N ASP A 616 -18.87 -17.98 -0.36
CA ASP A 616 -17.60 -17.32 -0.66
C ASP A 616 -17.90 -15.80 -0.79
N PRO A 617 -17.31 -14.94 0.04
CA PRO A 617 -17.55 -13.49 -0.06
C PRO A 617 -17.14 -12.91 -1.42
N ARG A 618 -16.33 -13.64 -2.20
CA ARG A 618 -15.91 -13.24 -3.55
C ARG A 618 -17.04 -13.39 -4.59
N ASP A 619 -18.08 -14.16 -4.31
CA ASP A 619 -19.22 -14.33 -5.21
C ASP A 619 -20.06 -13.06 -5.37
N GLU A 620 -19.84 -12.04 -4.54
CA GLU A 620 -20.50 -10.74 -4.61
C GLU A 620 -19.86 -9.79 -5.63
N PHE A 621 -18.65 -10.09 -6.09
CA PHE A 621 -17.95 -9.29 -7.09
C PHE A 621 -18.33 -9.74 -8.51
N ASP A 622 -18.21 -8.80 -9.47
CA ASP A 622 -18.49 -9.10 -10.87
C ASP A 622 -17.54 -10.17 -11.42
N THR A 623 -18.11 -11.12 -12.16
CA THR A 623 -17.29 -12.15 -12.83
C THR A 623 -16.49 -11.51 -13.98
N PRO A 624 -15.22 -11.91 -14.19
CA PRO A 624 -14.41 -11.36 -15.26
C PRO A 624 -15.06 -11.51 -16.65
N ILE A 625 -14.86 -10.49 -17.51
CA ILE A 625 -15.39 -10.52 -18.88
C ILE A 625 -14.58 -11.54 -19.70
N LEU A 626 -15.29 -12.53 -20.24
CA LEU A 626 -14.73 -13.51 -21.16
C LEU A 626 -14.84 -13.01 -22.60
N LYS A 627 -13.77 -13.19 -23.38
CA LYS A 627 -13.65 -12.72 -24.76
C LYS A 627 -13.71 -13.88 -25.74
N SER A 628 -14.25 -13.63 -26.91
CA SER A 628 -14.16 -14.54 -28.08
C SER A 628 -13.54 -13.87 -29.29
N ASP A 629 -13.35 -12.57 -29.26
CA ASP A 629 -12.79 -11.76 -30.37
C ASP A 629 -11.92 -10.61 -29.81
N VAL A 630 -11.12 -9.97 -30.64
CA VAL A 630 -10.20 -8.87 -30.30
C VAL A 630 -10.59 -7.62 -31.10
N LEU A 631 -10.69 -6.49 -30.41
CA LEU A 631 -10.87 -5.18 -31.05
C LEU A 631 -9.51 -4.59 -31.46
N SER A 632 -9.47 -3.97 -32.64
CA SER A 632 -8.35 -3.14 -33.05
C SER A 632 -8.58 -1.67 -32.66
N ILE A 633 -7.49 -0.92 -32.43
CA ILE A 633 -7.61 0.54 -32.22
C ILE A 633 -8.21 1.26 -33.45
N GLU A 634 -8.10 0.64 -34.64
CA GLU A 634 -8.68 1.13 -35.89
C GLU A 634 -10.19 0.98 -35.93
N ASP A 635 -10.74 0.02 -35.19
CA ASP A 635 -12.18 -0.24 -35.06
C ASP A 635 -12.86 0.77 -34.14
N LEU A 636 -12.08 1.47 -33.30
CA LEU A 636 -12.57 2.43 -32.34
C LEU A 636 -13.00 3.75 -33.02
N LYS A 637 -14.12 4.31 -32.56
CA LYS A 637 -14.62 5.63 -32.95
C LYS A 637 -14.87 6.46 -31.71
N GLU A 638 -14.58 7.75 -31.76
CA GLU A 638 -14.94 8.68 -30.70
C GLU A 638 -16.47 8.63 -30.44
N GLY A 639 -16.85 8.61 -29.17
CA GLY A 639 -18.23 8.40 -28.73
C GLY A 639 -18.70 6.94 -28.70
N MET A 640 -17.88 5.97 -29.15
CA MET A 640 -18.23 4.54 -29.10
C MET A 640 -18.35 4.08 -27.64
N LYS A 641 -19.47 3.47 -27.28
CA LYS A 641 -19.70 2.84 -25.97
C LYS A 641 -19.07 1.44 -25.96
N LEU A 642 -18.32 1.13 -24.91
CA LEU A 642 -17.68 -0.14 -24.68
C LEU A 642 -17.85 -0.54 -23.21
N SER A 643 -17.86 -1.83 -22.94
CA SER A 643 -17.70 -2.35 -21.58
C SER A 643 -16.26 -2.79 -21.38
N GLY A 644 -15.64 -2.39 -20.29
CA GLY A 644 -14.23 -2.70 -20.01
C GLY A 644 -14.01 -3.10 -18.56
N THR A 645 -12.87 -3.75 -18.31
CA THR A 645 -12.46 -4.14 -16.95
C THR A 645 -11.39 -3.18 -16.44
N VAL A 646 -11.59 -2.62 -15.26
CA VAL A 646 -10.59 -1.76 -14.59
C VAL A 646 -9.37 -2.60 -14.22
N ARG A 647 -8.22 -2.28 -14.81
CA ARG A 647 -6.95 -3.00 -14.60
C ARG A 647 -6.10 -2.37 -13.50
N ASN A 648 -6.16 -1.06 -13.38
CA ASN A 648 -5.38 -0.33 -12.39
C ASN A 648 -6.06 1.00 -12.07
N VAL A 649 -6.01 1.41 -10.80
CA VAL A 649 -6.49 2.71 -10.33
C VAL A 649 -5.30 3.49 -9.78
N VAL A 650 -5.18 4.74 -10.21
CA VAL A 650 -4.10 5.66 -9.84
C VAL A 650 -4.68 7.03 -9.47
N ASP A 651 -3.91 7.89 -8.82
CA ASP A 651 -4.36 9.21 -8.34
C ASP A 651 -5.02 10.08 -9.42
N PHE A 652 -4.58 9.94 -10.66
CA PHE A 652 -5.05 10.75 -11.78
C PHE A 652 -6.13 10.06 -12.63
N GLY A 653 -6.54 8.83 -12.30
CA GLY A 653 -7.61 8.13 -13.02
C GLY A 653 -7.54 6.62 -12.93
N ALA A 654 -8.19 5.94 -13.88
CA ALA A 654 -8.24 4.49 -13.97
C ALA A 654 -7.85 4.00 -15.36
N PHE A 655 -7.09 2.91 -15.42
CA PHE A 655 -6.79 2.20 -16.66
C PHE A 655 -7.80 1.08 -16.86
N VAL A 656 -8.45 1.08 -18.02
CA VAL A 656 -9.54 0.16 -18.36
C VAL A 656 -9.18 -0.64 -19.60
N ASP A 657 -9.18 -1.96 -19.48
CA ASP A 657 -9.06 -2.88 -20.63
C ASP A 657 -10.39 -2.93 -21.40
N ILE A 658 -10.41 -2.32 -22.55
CA ILE A 658 -11.56 -2.33 -23.48
C ILE A 658 -11.39 -3.31 -24.65
N GLY A 659 -10.39 -4.21 -24.56
CA GLY A 659 -10.13 -5.21 -25.58
C GLY A 659 -9.18 -4.77 -26.71
N VAL A 660 -8.58 -3.59 -26.63
CA VAL A 660 -7.55 -3.11 -27.57
C VAL A 660 -6.14 -3.28 -27.00
N LYS A 661 -5.11 -3.03 -27.82
CA LYS A 661 -3.69 -3.29 -27.50
C LYS A 661 -3.19 -2.64 -26.20
N GLN A 662 -3.67 -1.46 -25.86
CA GLN A 662 -3.32 -0.76 -24.61
C GLN A 662 -4.56 -0.42 -23.84
N ASP A 663 -4.47 -0.47 -22.51
CA ASP A 663 -5.57 -0.05 -21.65
C ASP A 663 -5.89 1.42 -21.90
N GLY A 664 -7.16 1.75 -22.00
CA GLY A 664 -7.61 3.12 -22.12
C GLY A 664 -7.55 3.82 -20.77
N LEU A 665 -7.20 5.11 -20.77
CA LEU A 665 -7.17 5.91 -19.56
C LEU A 665 -8.49 6.69 -19.39
N VAL A 666 -9.19 6.46 -18.30
CA VAL A 666 -10.23 7.34 -17.79
C VAL A 666 -9.59 8.31 -16.80
N HIS A 667 -9.38 9.56 -17.19
CA HIS A 667 -8.84 10.58 -16.30
C HIS A 667 -9.81 10.86 -15.14
N VAL A 668 -9.31 11.24 -13.95
CA VAL A 668 -10.14 11.51 -12.75
C VAL A 668 -11.31 12.46 -13.01
N SER A 669 -11.12 13.46 -13.86
CA SER A 669 -12.20 14.39 -14.27
C SER A 669 -13.24 13.80 -15.21
N LYS A 670 -13.05 12.55 -15.67
CA LYS A 670 -13.91 11.82 -16.60
C LYS A 670 -14.55 10.57 -15.98
N LEU A 671 -14.29 10.33 -14.68
CA LEU A 671 -14.90 9.24 -13.93
C LEU A 671 -16.34 9.55 -13.52
N SER A 672 -16.66 10.83 -13.22
CA SER A 672 -17.99 11.26 -12.79
C SER A 672 -18.25 12.72 -13.15
N LYS A 673 -19.53 13.09 -13.30
CA LYS A 673 -19.98 14.49 -13.44
C LYS A 673 -19.71 15.32 -12.16
N LYS A 674 -19.60 14.66 -10.99
CA LYS A 674 -19.25 15.29 -9.72
C LYS A 674 -17.73 15.35 -9.56
N PHE A 675 -17.26 16.31 -8.76
CA PHE A 675 -15.83 16.38 -8.43
C PHE A 675 -15.38 15.12 -7.69
N VAL A 676 -14.44 14.41 -8.27
CA VAL A 676 -13.82 13.18 -7.71
C VAL A 676 -12.50 13.57 -7.07
N LYS A 677 -12.40 13.37 -5.78
CA LYS A 677 -11.15 13.61 -5.02
C LYS A 677 -10.20 12.43 -5.13
N ASN A 678 -10.75 11.22 -5.03
CA ASN A 678 -9.99 9.97 -5.14
C ASN A 678 -10.70 9.06 -6.15
N PRO A 679 -10.02 8.60 -7.22
CA PRO A 679 -10.58 7.69 -8.20
C PRO A 679 -11.16 6.39 -7.60
N MET A 680 -10.57 5.91 -6.50
CA MET A 680 -11.03 4.68 -5.82
C MET A 680 -12.39 4.82 -5.11
N ASP A 681 -12.88 6.05 -4.92
CA ASP A 681 -14.24 6.28 -4.43
C ASP A 681 -15.30 5.96 -5.51
N ILE A 682 -14.88 5.81 -6.78
CA ILE A 682 -15.74 5.60 -7.93
C ILE A 682 -15.54 4.23 -8.57
N VAL A 683 -14.29 3.77 -8.69
CA VAL A 683 -13.95 2.50 -9.37
C VAL A 683 -12.86 1.77 -8.63
N SER A 684 -12.90 0.43 -8.68
CA SER A 684 -11.90 -0.48 -8.11
C SER A 684 -11.32 -1.40 -9.18
N VAL A 685 -10.13 -1.95 -8.94
CA VAL A 685 -9.52 -2.94 -9.83
C VAL A 685 -10.41 -4.18 -9.90
N GLY A 686 -10.71 -4.61 -11.14
CA GLY A 686 -11.61 -5.72 -11.41
C GLY A 686 -13.03 -5.30 -11.75
N ASP A 687 -13.44 -4.05 -11.46
CA ASP A 687 -14.78 -3.56 -11.81
C ASP A 687 -15.01 -3.60 -13.32
N ILE A 688 -16.24 -3.97 -13.70
CA ILE A 688 -16.71 -3.87 -15.05
C ILE A 688 -17.45 -2.54 -15.20
N VAL A 689 -16.95 -1.70 -16.09
CA VAL A 689 -17.46 -0.34 -16.28
C VAL A 689 -17.84 -0.08 -17.72
N ASP A 690 -18.94 0.66 -17.90
CA ASP A 690 -19.28 1.22 -19.20
C ASP A 690 -18.46 2.48 -19.43
N VAL A 691 -17.77 2.53 -20.56
CA VAL A 691 -16.91 3.65 -20.96
C VAL A 691 -17.20 4.06 -22.40
N TRP A 692 -16.98 5.32 -22.69
CA TRP A 692 -17.04 5.87 -24.06
C TRP A 692 -15.65 6.31 -24.48
N VAL A 693 -15.32 6.07 -25.74
CA VAL A 693 -14.07 6.55 -26.33
C VAL A 693 -14.11 8.07 -26.42
N TYR A 694 -13.25 8.73 -25.64
CA TYR A 694 -13.18 10.19 -25.59
C TYR A 694 -12.28 10.78 -26.68
N SER A 695 -11.09 10.18 -26.87
CA SER A 695 -10.17 10.53 -27.93
C SER A 695 -9.19 9.38 -28.23
N ILE A 696 -8.68 9.34 -29.45
CA ILE A 696 -7.75 8.31 -29.94
C ILE A 696 -6.50 8.98 -30.50
N ASP A 697 -5.34 8.72 -29.90
CA ASP A 697 -4.03 9.10 -30.43
C ASP A 697 -3.39 7.90 -31.13
N LYS A 698 -3.62 7.78 -32.45
CA LYS A 698 -3.12 6.67 -33.26
C LYS A 698 -1.59 6.64 -33.39
N ASN A 699 -0.92 7.80 -33.20
CA ASN A 699 0.55 7.86 -33.29
C ASN A 699 1.23 7.30 -32.05
N LYS A 700 0.57 7.38 -30.89
CA LYS A 700 1.06 6.93 -29.58
C LYS A 700 0.37 5.66 -29.09
N ASP A 701 -0.51 5.07 -29.90
CA ASP A 701 -1.38 3.94 -29.53
C ASP A 701 -2.13 4.17 -28.19
N LYS A 702 -2.61 5.41 -27.93
CA LYS A 702 -3.29 5.78 -26.70
C LYS A 702 -4.76 6.03 -26.94
N VAL A 703 -5.58 5.50 -26.03
CA VAL A 703 -7.03 5.74 -26.01
C VAL A 703 -7.37 6.43 -24.68
N SER A 704 -8.03 7.58 -24.80
CA SER A 704 -8.62 8.25 -23.65
C SER A 704 -10.11 7.89 -23.59
N LEU A 705 -10.55 7.56 -22.40
CA LEU A 705 -11.92 7.11 -22.13
C LEU A 705 -12.65 8.06 -21.18
N THR A 706 -13.96 7.98 -21.15
CA THR A 706 -14.81 8.65 -20.17
C THR A 706 -15.91 7.70 -19.68
N MET A 707 -16.23 7.76 -18.40
CA MET A 707 -17.41 7.10 -17.81
C MET A 707 -18.63 8.02 -17.80
N ILE A 708 -18.47 9.25 -18.25
CA ILE A 708 -19.57 10.21 -18.40
C ILE A 708 -20.16 10.01 -19.78
N ASP A 709 -21.44 9.66 -19.86
CA ASP A 709 -22.14 9.52 -21.12
C ASP A 709 -22.11 10.86 -21.89
N PRO A 710 -21.53 10.88 -23.11
CA PRO A 710 -21.47 12.10 -23.92
C PRO A 710 -22.84 12.54 -24.46
N HIS A 711 -23.88 11.72 -24.32
CA HIS A 711 -25.25 11.99 -24.79
C HIS A 711 -26.20 12.42 -23.67
N GLU A 712 -25.75 12.40 -22.42
CA GLU A 712 -26.42 12.97 -21.24
C GLU A 712 -25.80 14.32 -20.85
#